data_88e8922ff1ba4543ffa275eb2d6c7493
#
_entry.id   88e8922ff1ba4543ffa275eb2d6c7493
#
_cell.length_a   1.000
_cell.length_b   1.000
_cell.length_c   1.000
_cell.angle_alpha   90.00
_cell.angle_beta   90.00
_cell.angle_gamma   90.00
#
_symmetry.space_group_name_H-M   'P 1'
#
loop_
_entity.id
_entity.type
_entity.pdbx_description
1 polymer ?
#
loop_
_entity_poly.entity_id
_entity_poly.type
_entity_poly.pdbx_seq_one_letter_code
_entity_poly.pdbx_strand_id
1 'polypeptide(L)'
;MKNVMIVMIGLATALMWSTMSHSQQDWNWQNPIPTGNILRSVFFTDVNAGTAVGDLGTILRTTDGGNTWTPRPTGTTNSLYGVSFTDVNTGVAVGEAGTVFRTTDGGETWDSVSSGTTFHLTSVFFIDANNGTAVGGTAILRTTDAGASWAPQTSGTSNSLLSVSFADAMTGIAVGLSGTIRRTTNGGEIWTGQTSGTTSGLRGASLVGSIGIVIGEAGTIRRSTDGGATWTTVTSGTLTTLNNVLMIDSSNGVIVGLNGLILRTTNGGETWAPQVSGTSNPLHGISFADPGTGNAVGSLGTILRTTNGGSSWTTLSNVVTTGFLNDISFTDNNTGIVVGGGGRVLRTTNRGSTWTEQTTVTAHTLYSLSFADDGIGNAAGGGGTILRTTDGGVSWSGQTSGSTSTLNAITLTDASTGTVVGSAGTIRRTTDGGVSWVGQTSGTTSDLQGVFFVSPTIGTAVGGGGTILQTTNGGANWTPKTSGTTNTLWDVFFIDENTGTAVGDAGTILRTTNGGNNWAGQLSGVSFGLLGVFFTDANHGTVVGTNGTILNTTNGGVDWVSELRPAYSTLTHAYFVDPGNGFIVGSSGTILSLGDGTTSVHDDQAGNDSAPTQFVLEQNYPNPFNPATTFRFSLPERADVELAIYDLNGQLVIRLVNEPLPAGFHEVRWDAHGLASGVYFARLSSEGFTRTHRVTLLK
;
A
#
# COMPACT_ATOMS: atom_id res chain seq x y z
N MET A 1 59.21 49.52 -15.70
CA MET A 1 58.66 48.71 -14.63
C MET A 1 57.13 48.78 -14.79
N LYS A 2 56.59 47.81 -15.55
CA LYS A 2 55.13 47.79 -15.89
C LYS A 2 54.47 46.65 -15.06
N ASN A 3 53.51 47.03 -14.24
CA ASN A 3 52.65 46.10 -13.55
C ASN A 3 51.72 45.40 -14.55
N VAL A 4 51.75 44.08 -14.62
CA VAL A 4 50.74 43.28 -15.31
C VAL A 4 49.76 42.74 -14.27
N MET A 5 48.55 43.25 -14.34
CA MET A 5 47.40 42.80 -13.51
C MET A 5 46.74 41.64 -14.22
N ILE A 6 46.83 40.44 -13.65
CA ILE A 6 46.13 39.23 -14.15
C ILE A 6 44.73 39.25 -13.58
N VAL A 7 43.71 39.46 -14.45
CA VAL A 7 42.32 39.27 -14.11
C VAL A 7 41.99 37.79 -14.22
N MET A 8 41.75 37.12 -13.11
CA MET A 8 41.13 35.78 -13.11
C MET A 8 39.64 35.91 -13.35
N ILE A 9 39.20 35.52 -14.54
CA ILE A 9 37.79 35.30 -14.84
C ILE A 9 37.45 33.89 -14.33
N GLY A 10 36.77 33.84 -13.17
CA GLY A 10 36.19 32.58 -12.70
C GLY A 10 34.96 32.21 -13.52
N LEU A 11 35.07 31.22 -14.38
CA LEU A 11 33.91 30.55 -14.95
C LEU A 11 33.24 29.72 -13.83
N ALA A 12 32.16 30.23 -13.27
CA ALA A 12 31.23 29.41 -12.49
C ALA A 12 30.39 28.59 -13.49
N THR A 13 30.80 27.35 -13.72
CA THR A 13 29.92 26.36 -14.34
C THR A 13 28.86 26.00 -13.32
N ALA A 14 27.69 26.63 -13.43
CA ALA A 14 26.48 26.12 -12.78
C ALA A 14 26.15 24.77 -13.40
N LEU A 15 26.44 23.69 -12.67
CA LEU A 15 25.84 22.40 -12.92
C LEU A 15 24.33 22.58 -12.64
N MET A 16 23.55 22.77 -13.70
CA MET A 16 22.12 22.50 -13.64
C MET A 16 21.97 20.98 -13.40
N TRP A 17 21.72 20.62 -12.17
CA TRP A 17 21.12 19.33 -11.87
C TRP A 17 19.70 19.38 -12.42
N SER A 18 19.48 18.80 -13.61
CA SER A 18 18.14 18.41 -14.01
C SER A 18 17.69 17.35 -13.01
N THR A 19 16.92 17.75 -12.01
CA THR A 19 16.11 16.82 -11.26
C THR A 19 15.13 16.22 -12.27
N MET A 20 15.44 15.06 -12.82
CA MET A 20 14.42 14.22 -13.40
C MET A 20 13.45 13.95 -12.25
N SER A 21 12.28 14.55 -12.31
CA SER A 21 11.17 14.17 -11.46
C SER A 21 10.86 12.70 -11.79
N HIS A 22 11.33 11.79 -10.96
CA HIS A 22 10.78 10.44 -10.95
C HIS A 22 9.30 10.65 -10.60
N SER A 23 8.41 10.32 -11.52
CA SER A 23 6.99 10.23 -11.18
C SER A 23 6.90 9.16 -10.11
N GLN A 24 6.46 9.57 -8.91
CA GLN A 24 6.18 8.66 -7.82
C GLN A 24 5.20 7.61 -8.33
N GLN A 25 5.48 6.33 -8.09
CA GLN A 25 4.59 5.25 -8.46
C GLN A 25 3.44 5.20 -7.44
N ASP A 26 2.20 5.24 -7.91
CA ASP A 26 1.03 5.18 -7.05
C ASP A 26 0.65 3.72 -6.76
N TRP A 27 0.97 3.25 -5.55
CA TRP A 27 0.57 1.94 -5.06
C TRP A 27 -0.84 1.98 -4.49
N ASN A 28 -1.72 1.15 -5.03
CA ASN A 28 -3.13 1.05 -4.64
C ASN A 28 -3.38 -0.19 -3.77
N TRP A 29 -4.19 -0.02 -2.72
CA TRP A 29 -4.59 -1.11 -1.84
C TRP A 29 -5.55 -2.08 -2.55
N GLN A 30 -5.24 -3.37 -2.50
CA GLN A 30 -6.12 -4.45 -2.94
C GLN A 30 -6.66 -5.27 -1.76
N ASN A 31 -5.96 -5.26 -0.64
CA ASN A 31 -6.41 -5.78 0.64
C ASN A 31 -5.63 -5.15 1.79
N PRO A 32 -6.29 -4.65 2.85
CA PRO A 32 -7.73 -4.32 2.91
C PRO A 32 -8.11 -3.13 2.02
N ILE A 33 -9.35 -3.08 1.55
CA ILE A 33 -9.88 -1.96 0.76
C ILE A 33 -10.74 -1.08 1.66
N PRO A 34 -10.64 0.27 1.56
CA PRO A 34 -9.85 1.09 0.63
C PRO A 34 -8.40 1.31 1.06
N THR A 35 -8.02 0.93 2.28
CA THR A 35 -6.66 1.09 2.83
C THR A 35 -6.43 0.16 4.01
N GLY A 36 -5.18 -0.23 4.27
CA GLY A 36 -4.77 -0.89 5.52
C GLY A 36 -4.34 0.09 6.61
N ASN A 37 -4.23 1.39 6.29
CA ASN A 37 -3.83 2.40 7.25
C ASN A 37 -4.94 2.66 8.29
N ILE A 38 -4.55 3.12 9.46
CA ILE A 38 -5.50 3.53 10.49
C ILE A 38 -6.21 4.80 10.02
N LEU A 39 -7.52 4.76 9.92
CA LEU A 39 -8.35 5.95 9.71
C LEU A 39 -8.69 6.55 11.08
N ARG A 40 -8.35 7.83 11.26
CA ARG A 40 -8.42 8.55 12.55
C ARG A 40 -9.67 9.39 12.69
N SER A 41 -10.07 10.04 11.60
CA SER A 41 -11.21 10.94 11.58
C SER A 41 -11.96 10.84 10.26
N VAL A 42 -13.26 11.16 10.29
CA VAL A 42 -14.13 11.20 9.12
C VAL A 42 -15.09 12.37 9.25
N PHE A 43 -15.38 13.03 8.13
CA PHE A 43 -16.36 14.10 8.05
C PHE A 43 -17.18 13.93 6.77
N PHE A 44 -18.50 14.03 6.91
CA PHE A 44 -19.45 14.04 5.79
C PHE A 44 -20.08 15.41 5.67
N THR A 45 -20.01 16.00 4.48
CA THR A 45 -20.66 17.29 4.16
C THR A 45 -22.13 17.10 3.78
N ASP A 46 -22.47 15.94 3.23
CA ASP A 46 -23.83 15.48 2.93
C ASP A 46 -23.88 13.94 2.92
N VAL A 47 -25.05 13.35 2.59
CA VAL A 47 -25.26 11.88 2.62
C VAL A 47 -24.38 11.10 1.63
N ASN A 48 -23.76 11.79 0.63
CA ASN A 48 -22.94 11.19 -0.40
C ASN A 48 -21.47 11.57 -0.27
N ALA A 49 -21.17 12.84 0.05
CA ALA A 49 -19.80 13.36 0.05
C ALA A 49 -19.15 13.30 1.42
N GLY A 50 -18.02 12.63 1.52
CA GLY A 50 -17.27 12.48 2.76
C GLY A 50 -15.76 12.39 2.54
N THR A 51 -15.03 12.77 3.60
CA THR A 51 -13.56 12.68 3.66
C THR A 51 -13.14 11.95 4.92
N ALA A 52 -12.28 10.96 4.80
CA ALA A 52 -11.62 10.28 5.92
C ALA A 52 -10.12 10.54 5.88
N VAL A 53 -9.53 10.78 7.06
CA VAL A 53 -8.09 11.03 7.20
C VAL A 53 -7.45 10.05 8.18
N GLY A 54 -6.15 9.79 8.02
CA GLY A 54 -5.49 8.79 8.83
C GLY A 54 -3.96 8.82 8.80
N ASP A 55 -3.38 7.71 9.22
CA ASP A 55 -1.94 7.53 9.31
C ASP A 55 -1.28 7.63 7.92
N LEU A 56 0.02 7.98 7.89
CA LEU A 56 0.81 8.15 6.68
C LEU A 56 0.24 9.17 5.69
N GLY A 57 -0.36 10.25 6.18
CA GLY A 57 -0.94 11.28 5.33
C GLY A 57 -2.14 10.81 4.52
N THR A 58 -2.76 9.68 4.93
CA THR A 58 -3.94 9.13 4.24
C THR A 58 -5.07 10.15 4.21
N ILE A 59 -5.55 10.48 3.01
CA ILE A 59 -6.84 11.12 2.78
C ILE A 59 -7.61 10.28 1.77
N LEU A 60 -8.82 9.91 2.13
CA LEU A 60 -9.77 9.20 1.27
C LEU A 60 -11.00 10.07 1.06
N ARG A 61 -11.52 10.12 -0.15
CA ARG A 61 -12.75 10.83 -0.51
C ARG A 61 -13.81 9.88 -1.06
N THR A 62 -15.04 10.09 -0.68
CA THR A 62 -16.22 9.41 -1.25
C THR A 62 -17.20 10.45 -1.81
N THR A 63 -17.96 10.05 -2.86
CA THR A 63 -19.06 10.82 -3.44
C THR A 63 -20.35 9.98 -3.58
N ASP A 64 -20.35 8.79 -2.99
CA ASP A 64 -21.45 7.82 -3.07
C ASP A 64 -21.87 7.30 -1.69
N GLY A 65 -21.63 8.11 -0.66
CA GLY A 65 -22.02 7.82 0.74
C GLY A 65 -21.10 6.79 1.39
N GLY A 66 -19.89 6.60 0.88
CA GLY A 66 -18.89 5.68 1.41
C GLY A 66 -18.95 4.28 0.84
N ASN A 67 -19.73 4.03 -0.24
CA ASN A 67 -19.69 2.75 -0.94
C ASN A 67 -18.32 2.56 -1.64
N THR A 68 -17.78 3.65 -2.21
CA THR A 68 -16.41 3.67 -2.74
C THR A 68 -15.63 4.85 -2.14
N TRP A 69 -14.33 4.65 -1.96
CA TRP A 69 -13.39 5.64 -1.44
C TRP A 69 -12.17 5.73 -2.33
N THR A 70 -11.82 6.94 -2.74
CA THR A 70 -10.66 7.21 -3.59
C THR A 70 -9.57 7.96 -2.81
N PRO A 71 -8.30 7.51 -2.87
CA PRO A 71 -7.19 8.20 -2.25
C PRO A 71 -6.98 9.61 -2.86
N ARG A 72 -6.56 10.55 -1.99
CA ARG A 72 -6.12 11.89 -2.38
C ARG A 72 -4.73 12.13 -1.80
N PRO A 73 -3.66 11.96 -2.60
CA PRO A 73 -2.30 12.08 -2.10
C PRO A 73 -1.97 13.50 -1.67
N THR A 74 -1.36 13.64 -0.49
CA THR A 74 -0.92 14.93 0.08
C THR A 74 0.58 15.15 -0.05
N GLY A 75 1.35 14.14 -0.44
CA GLY A 75 2.81 14.17 -0.45
C GLY A 75 3.48 14.12 0.94
N THR A 76 2.70 13.98 2.03
CA THR A 76 3.23 13.82 3.39
C THR A 76 3.08 12.39 3.89
N THR A 77 3.99 11.99 4.80
CA THR A 77 3.86 10.78 5.62
C THR A 77 3.43 11.08 7.05
N ASN A 78 3.21 12.36 7.41
CA ASN A 78 2.71 12.73 8.72
C ASN A 78 1.26 12.26 8.89
N SER A 79 0.98 11.60 10.01
CA SER A 79 -0.39 11.14 10.32
C SER A 79 -1.34 12.32 10.47
N LEU A 80 -2.55 12.19 9.91
CA LEU A 80 -3.64 13.16 10.02
C LEU A 80 -4.65 12.65 11.05
N TYR A 81 -4.97 13.48 12.06
CA TYR A 81 -5.77 13.08 13.22
C TYR A 81 -7.17 13.65 13.23
N GLY A 82 -7.39 14.77 12.56
CA GLY A 82 -8.69 15.45 12.53
C GLY A 82 -9.00 16.03 11.16
N VAL A 83 -10.27 16.00 10.77
CA VAL A 83 -10.77 16.66 9.56
C VAL A 83 -12.11 17.33 9.86
N SER A 84 -12.30 18.53 9.33
CA SER A 84 -13.56 19.29 9.45
C SER A 84 -13.77 20.14 8.21
N PHE A 85 -15.01 20.24 7.75
CA PHE A 85 -15.41 21.07 6.62
C PHE A 85 -16.32 22.20 7.08
N THR A 86 -16.21 23.35 6.45
CA THR A 86 -17.09 24.51 6.63
C THR A 86 -18.31 24.46 5.71
N ASP A 87 -18.14 23.88 4.54
CA ASP A 87 -19.14 23.68 3.49
C ASP A 87 -18.71 22.53 2.57
N VAL A 88 -19.42 22.27 1.47
CA VAL A 88 -19.13 21.16 0.55
C VAL A 88 -17.78 21.27 -0.16
N ASN A 89 -17.15 22.46 -0.18
CA ASN A 89 -15.89 22.71 -0.90
C ASN A 89 -14.72 22.96 0.04
N THR A 90 -14.92 23.62 1.16
CA THR A 90 -13.84 24.12 2.02
C THR A 90 -13.69 23.26 3.27
N GLY A 91 -12.49 22.71 3.47
CA GLY A 91 -12.18 21.87 4.61
C GLY A 91 -10.72 21.95 5.05
N VAL A 92 -10.45 21.48 6.27
CA VAL A 92 -9.12 21.43 6.86
C VAL A 92 -8.88 20.07 7.49
N ALA A 93 -7.70 19.51 7.23
CA ALA A 93 -7.16 18.34 7.92
C ALA A 93 -5.95 18.74 8.76
N VAL A 94 -5.86 18.21 9.99
CA VAL A 94 -4.77 18.53 10.93
C VAL A 94 -4.08 17.25 11.42
N GLY A 95 -2.79 17.35 11.79
CA GLY A 95 -2.04 16.16 12.12
C GLY A 95 -0.72 16.36 12.86
N GLU A 96 0.14 15.39 12.64
CA GLU A 96 1.45 15.23 13.26
C GLU A 96 2.37 16.43 12.96
N ALA A 97 3.22 16.79 13.94
CA ALA A 97 4.21 17.87 13.82
C ALA A 97 3.63 19.23 13.37
N GLY A 98 2.37 19.53 13.75
CA GLY A 98 1.69 20.76 13.36
C GLY A 98 1.20 20.80 11.92
N THR A 99 1.14 19.66 11.25
CA THR A 99 0.63 19.54 9.87
C THR A 99 -0.79 20.08 9.78
N VAL A 100 -1.02 20.95 8.79
CA VAL A 100 -2.33 21.44 8.38
C VAL A 100 -2.41 21.40 6.86
N PHE A 101 -3.47 20.78 6.37
CA PHE A 101 -3.85 20.84 4.95
C PHE A 101 -5.21 21.50 4.81
N ARG A 102 -5.39 22.28 3.75
CA ARG A 102 -6.64 22.96 3.41
C ARG A 102 -7.07 22.58 2.00
N THR A 103 -8.35 22.35 1.81
CA THR A 103 -8.99 22.18 0.50
C THR A 103 -9.99 23.30 0.24
N THR A 104 -10.25 23.63 -1.04
CA THR A 104 -11.30 24.54 -1.50
C THR A 104 -12.10 23.97 -2.66
N ASP A 105 -11.90 22.69 -2.96
CA ASP A 105 -12.53 21.96 -4.06
C ASP A 105 -13.22 20.65 -3.59
N GLY A 106 -13.65 20.64 -2.33
CA GLY A 106 -14.36 19.49 -1.74
C GLY A 106 -13.46 18.31 -1.44
N GLY A 107 -12.14 18.53 -1.29
CA GLY A 107 -11.18 17.48 -0.97
C GLY A 107 -10.60 16.75 -2.17
N GLU A 108 -10.74 17.31 -3.39
CA GLU A 108 -10.05 16.78 -4.57
C GLU A 108 -8.55 17.06 -4.47
N THR A 109 -8.18 18.27 -4.03
CA THR A 109 -6.79 18.66 -3.77
C THR A 109 -6.63 19.29 -2.38
N TRP A 110 -5.42 19.17 -1.82
CA TRP A 110 -5.09 19.60 -0.48
C TRP A 110 -3.77 20.38 -0.46
N ASP A 111 -3.82 21.63 -0.04
CA ASP A 111 -2.68 22.52 0.07
C ASP A 111 -2.17 22.61 1.49
N SER A 112 -0.85 22.57 1.69
CA SER A 112 -0.22 22.71 3.00
C SER A 112 -0.32 24.15 3.50
N VAL A 113 -0.74 24.32 4.76
CA VAL A 113 -0.87 25.62 5.45
C VAL A 113 0.01 25.60 6.70
N SER A 114 0.68 26.73 6.98
CA SER A 114 1.48 26.86 8.20
C SER A 114 0.58 27.00 9.44
N SER A 115 0.75 26.09 10.40
CA SER A 115 0.06 26.16 11.69
C SER A 115 0.77 27.07 12.72
N GLY A 116 2.04 27.38 12.51
CA GLY A 116 2.88 28.11 13.48
C GLY A 116 3.29 27.28 14.72
N THR A 117 3.05 25.97 14.74
CA THR A 117 3.41 25.06 15.85
C THR A 117 4.04 23.77 15.34
N THR A 118 4.79 23.10 16.22
CA THR A 118 5.31 21.73 15.98
C THR A 118 4.58 20.69 16.82
N PHE A 119 3.57 21.08 17.61
CA PHE A 119 2.74 20.12 18.33
C PHE A 119 1.87 19.31 17.36
N HIS A 120 1.65 18.04 17.70
CA HIS A 120 0.65 17.23 16.99
C HIS A 120 -0.73 17.85 17.23
N LEU A 121 -1.42 18.24 16.15
CA LEU A 121 -2.79 18.74 16.20
C LEU A 121 -3.74 17.54 16.10
N THR A 122 -4.54 17.30 17.12
CA THR A 122 -5.32 16.07 17.29
C THR A 122 -6.78 16.23 16.91
N SER A 123 -7.29 17.45 16.89
CA SER A 123 -8.69 17.74 16.55
C SER A 123 -8.82 19.14 15.95
N VAL A 124 -9.75 19.28 15.00
CA VAL A 124 -10.14 20.56 14.41
C VAL A 124 -11.68 20.61 14.34
N PHE A 125 -12.24 21.78 14.62
CA PHE A 125 -13.67 22.03 14.57
C PHE A 125 -13.92 23.41 13.94
N PHE A 126 -14.78 23.47 12.94
CA PHE A 126 -15.31 24.71 12.37
C PHE A 126 -16.72 24.95 12.87
N ILE A 127 -16.94 26.17 13.33
CA ILE A 127 -18.20 26.60 13.89
C ILE A 127 -19.08 27.29 12.84
N ASP A 128 -18.45 27.91 11.87
CA ASP A 128 -19.06 28.54 10.70
C ASP A 128 -18.06 28.54 9.51
N ALA A 129 -18.43 29.17 8.42
CA ALA A 129 -17.64 29.21 7.18
C ALA A 129 -16.21 29.75 7.35
N ASN A 130 -15.94 30.59 8.38
CA ASN A 130 -14.65 31.26 8.56
C ASN A 130 -13.95 30.90 9.86
N ASN A 131 -14.73 30.62 10.92
CA ASN A 131 -14.17 30.47 12.26
C ASN A 131 -13.96 29.00 12.64
N GLY A 132 -12.72 28.66 12.96
CA GLY A 132 -12.35 27.31 13.39
C GLY A 132 -11.33 27.30 14.51
N THR A 133 -11.29 26.18 15.24
CA THR A 133 -10.34 25.93 16.33
C THR A 133 -9.68 24.57 16.12
N ALA A 134 -8.35 24.53 16.22
CA ALA A 134 -7.57 23.30 16.25
C ALA A 134 -6.87 23.16 17.60
N VAL A 135 -6.81 21.94 18.12
CA VAL A 135 -6.14 21.64 19.39
C VAL A 135 -5.16 20.49 19.27
N GLY A 136 -4.11 20.51 20.10
CA GLY A 136 -3.17 19.42 20.21
C GLY A 136 -1.94 19.77 21.02
N GLY A 137 -1.37 18.79 21.75
CA GLY A 137 -0.39 19.12 22.77
C GLY A 137 -0.99 20.16 23.74
N THR A 138 -0.25 21.20 24.05
CA THR A 138 -0.77 22.32 24.88
C THR A 138 -1.33 23.48 24.03
N ALA A 139 -1.35 23.34 22.69
CA ALA A 139 -1.77 24.39 21.78
C ALA A 139 -3.28 24.42 21.59
N ILE A 140 -3.80 25.62 21.48
CA ILE A 140 -5.08 25.95 20.86
C ILE A 140 -4.77 26.95 19.75
N LEU A 141 -5.19 26.66 18.55
CA LEU A 141 -5.06 27.54 17.38
C LEU A 141 -6.45 27.97 16.92
N ARG A 142 -6.58 29.24 16.51
CA ARG A 142 -7.82 29.78 15.95
C ARG A 142 -7.59 30.30 14.53
N THR A 143 -8.54 30.06 13.67
CA THR A 143 -8.68 30.68 12.35
C THR A 143 -9.94 31.53 12.29
N THR A 144 -9.93 32.58 11.47
CA THR A 144 -11.07 33.44 11.13
C THR A 144 -11.21 33.64 9.62
N ASP A 145 -10.48 32.83 8.84
CA ASP A 145 -10.36 32.91 7.39
C ASP A 145 -10.50 31.52 6.72
N ALA A 146 -11.35 30.67 7.31
CA ALA A 146 -11.60 29.31 6.82
C ALA A 146 -10.33 28.44 6.75
N GLY A 147 -9.42 28.62 7.71
CA GLY A 147 -8.19 27.83 7.81
C GLY A 147 -7.04 28.25 6.93
N ALA A 148 -7.14 29.42 6.23
CA ALA A 148 -6.04 29.94 5.43
C ALA A 148 -4.88 30.44 6.29
N SER A 149 -5.17 30.88 7.52
CA SER A 149 -4.15 31.19 8.53
C SER A 149 -4.59 30.80 9.95
N TRP A 150 -3.62 30.57 10.84
CA TRP A 150 -3.87 30.11 12.21
C TRP A 150 -3.11 30.96 13.22
N ALA A 151 -3.78 31.38 14.28
CA ALA A 151 -3.24 32.17 15.37
C ALA A 151 -3.27 31.40 16.69
N PRO A 152 -2.18 31.35 17.46
CA PRO A 152 -2.16 30.67 18.75
C PRO A 152 -3.00 31.39 19.81
N GLN A 153 -3.72 30.60 20.63
CA GLN A 153 -4.48 31.04 21.78
C GLN A 153 -3.89 30.47 23.07
N THR A 154 -4.09 31.17 24.18
CA THR A 154 -3.62 30.69 25.49
C THR A 154 -4.55 29.59 26.00
N SER A 155 -4.09 28.34 26.02
CA SER A 155 -4.87 27.20 26.52
C SER A 155 -5.04 27.21 28.05
N GLY A 156 -4.12 27.82 28.78
CA GLY A 156 -4.09 27.85 30.25
C GLY A 156 -3.89 26.49 30.91
N THR A 157 -3.32 25.50 30.18
CA THR A 157 -3.00 24.16 30.69
C THR A 157 -1.64 23.69 30.18
N SER A 158 -0.99 22.84 30.99
CA SER A 158 0.22 22.08 30.59
C SER A 158 -0.12 20.65 30.13
N ASN A 159 -1.38 20.23 30.21
CA ASN A 159 -1.84 18.93 29.77
C ASN A 159 -2.16 18.96 28.28
N SER A 160 -1.88 17.86 27.59
CA SER A 160 -2.24 17.71 26.18
C SER A 160 -3.74 17.72 25.97
N LEU A 161 -4.21 18.56 25.05
CA LEU A 161 -5.57 18.62 24.56
C LEU A 161 -5.75 17.64 23.40
N LEU A 162 -6.87 16.93 23.35
CA LEU A 162 -7.10 15.84 22.41
C LEU A 162 -8.32 16.06 21.52
N SER A 163 -9.35 16.81 22.00
CA SER A 163 -10.57 17.04 21.23
C SER A 163 -11.14 18.43 21.54
N VAL A 164 -11.80 19.04 20.56
CA VAL A 164 -12.48 20.31 20.67
C VAL A 164 -13.87 20.23 20.03
N SER A 165 -14.86 20.87 20.66
CA SER A 165 -16.23 20.96 20.15
C SER A 165 -16.88 22.27 20.59
N PHE A 166 -17.73 22.84 19.73
CA PHE A 166 -18.50 24.06 20.01
C PHE A 166 -19.97 23.77 19.84
N ALA A 167 -20.80 24.38 20.69
CA ALA A 167 -22.24 24.36 20.57
C ALA A 167 -22.78 25.50 19.69
N ASP A 168 -22.08 26.63 19.71
CA ASP A 168 -22.42 27.87 19.00
C ASP A 168 -21.12 28.72 18.81
N ALA A 169 -21.25 29.90 18.19
CA ALA A 169 -20.14 30.79 17.92
C ALA A 169 -19.37 31.27 19.16
N MET A 170 -19.96 31.15 20.35
CA MET A 170 -19.39 31.68 21.59
C MET A 170 -18.96 30.56 22.55
N THR A 171 -19.70 29.45 22.60
CA THR A 171 -19.58 28.43 23.64
C THR A 171 -18.90 27.17 23.10
N GLY A 172 -17.72 26.85 23.64
CA GLY A 172 -16.96 25.65 23.24
C GLY A 172 -16.20 25.02 24.40
N ILE A 173 -15.81 23.75 24.19
CA ILE A 173 -14.98 22.98 25.13
C ILE A 173 -13.81 22.34 24.40
N ALA A 174 -12.66 22.28 25.10
CA ALA A 174 -11.49 21.49 24.69
C ALA A 174 -11.12 20.55 25.83
N VAL A 175 -10.87 19.27 25.51
CA VAL A 175 -10.63 18.22 26.52
C VAL A 175 -9.31 17.50 26.26
N GLY A 176 -8.75 16.90 27.32
CA GLY A 176 -7.46 16.25 27.17
C GLY A 176 -7.04 15.37 28.35
N LEU A 177 -5.75 15.10 28.43
CA LEU A 177 -5.16 14.22 29.43
C LEU A 177 -5.43 14.71 30.86
N SER A 178 -5.34 13.77 31.82
CA SER A 178 -5.53 14.04 33.25
C SER A 178 -6.89 14.69 33.59
N GLY A 179 -7.94 14.32 32.83
CA GLY A 179 -9.29 14.86 33.04
C GLY A 179 -9.45 16.35 32.72
N THR A 180 -8.55 16.91 31.92
CA THR A 180 -8.58 18.34 31.55
C THR A 180 -9.82 18.68 30.75
N ILE A 181 -10.56 19.72 31.20
CA ILE A 181 -11.60 20.40 30.43
C ILE A 181 -11.31 21.92 30.45
N ARG A 182 -11.25 22.50 29.25
CA ARG A 182 -11.21 23.94 29.02
C ARG A 182 -12.49 24.39 28.38
N ARG A 183 -13.09 25.48 28.85
CA ARG A 183 -14.34 26.04 28.35
C ARG A 183 -14.13 27.48 27.91
N THR A 184 -14.71 27.84 26.78
CA THR A 184 -14.85 29.22 26.32
C THR A 184 -16.32 29.62 26.23
N THR A 185 -16.60 30.93 26.42
CA THR A 185 -17.91 31.56 26.21
C THR A 185 -17.81 32.83 25.37
N ASN A 186 -16.65 33.01 24.71
CA ASN A 186 -16.33 34.16 23.84
C ASN A 186 -15.65 33.73 22.55
N GLY A 187 -16.06 32.57 22.00
CA GLY A 187 -15.56 32.11 20.71
C GLY A 187 -14.07 31.68 20.67
N GLY A 188 -13.54 31.28 21.84
CA GLY A 188 -12.15 30.78 21.94
C GLY A 188 -11.12 31.86 22.26
N GLU A 189 -11.51 33.12 22.52
CA GLU A 189 -10.56 34.16 22.93
C GLU A 189 -9.98 33.87 24.32
N ILE A 190 -10.81 33.37 25.24
CA ILE A 190 -10.39 32.98 26.60
C ILE A 190 -10.89 31.57 26.92
N TRP A 191 -10.00 30.75 27.45
CA TRP A 191 -10.27 29.38 27.86
C TRP A 191 -10.07 29.24 29.38
N THR A 192 -11.14 28.82 30.09
CA THR A 192 -11.14 28.62 31.52
C THR A 192 -11.22 27.16 31.92
N GLY A 193 -10.54 26.75 32.99
CA GLY A 193 -10.56 25.38 33.49
C GLY A 193 -11.90 25.03 34.12
N GLN A 194 -12.41 23.83 33.82
CA GLN A 194 -13.59 23.25 34.44
C GLN A 194 -13.23 21.97 35.19
N THR A 195 -13.95 21.67 36.28
CA THR A 195 -13.75 20.46 37.07
C THR A 195 -14.47 19.30 36.42
N SER A 196 -13.74 18.34 35.87
CA SER A 196 -14.31 17.14 35.24
C SER A 196 -14.76 16.06 36.22
N GLY A 197 -14.22 16.05 37.44
CA GLY A 197 -14.44 14.98 38.42
C GLY A 197 -13.74 13.66 38.09
N THR A 198 -12.75 13.68 37.22
CA THR A 198 -11.92 12.49 36.86
C THR A 198 -10.47 12.89 36.62
N THR A 199 -9.55 11.92 36.79
CA THR A 199 -8.15 12.03 36.37
C THR A 199 -7.86 11.24 35.09
N SER A 200 -8.85 10.49 34.56
CA SER A 200 -8.73 9.75 33.31
C SER A 200 -8.53 10.70 32.13
N GLY A 201 -7.73 10.30 31.14
CA GLY A 201 -7.58 11.05 29.91
C GLY A 201 -8.92 11.13 29.15
N LEU A 202 -9.34 12.36 28.82
CA LEU A 202 -10.55 12.63 28.02
C LEU A 202 -10.15 12.72 26.54
N ARG A 203 -10.71 11.84 25.70
CA ARG A 203 -10.31 11.68 24.30
C ARG A 203 -11.26 12.32 23.31
N GLY A 204 -12.55 12.39 23.65
CA GLY A 204 -13.59 12.92 22.77
C GLY A 204 -14.51 13.88 23.51
N ALA A 205 -15.01 14.86 22.78
CA ALA A 205 -15.95 15.85 23.26
C ALA A 205 -17.01 16.15 22.20
N SER A 206 -18.27 16.28 22.62
CA SER A 206 -19.35 16.76 21.76
C SER A 206 -20.25 17.69 22.58
N LEU A 207 -20.56 18.85 22.03
CA LEU A 207 -21.37 19.88 22.65
C LEU A 207 -22.48 20.30 21.68
N VAL A 208 -23.75 20.10 22.08
CA VAL A 208 -24.94 20.46 21.30
C VAL A 208 -25.91 21.23 22.19
N GLY A 209 -26.08 22.53 21.94
CA GLY A 209 -26.81 23.42 22.82
C GLY A 209 -26.26 23.38 24.24
N SER A 210 -27.09 23.05 25.23
CA SER A 210 -26.66 22.92 26.63
C SER A 210 -26.12 21.53 26.99
N ILE A 211 -26.31 20.51 26.13
CA ILE A 211 -25.86 19.15 26.39
C ILE A 211 -24.43 18.98 25.98
N GLY A 212 -23.56 18.62 26.92
CA GLY A 212 -22.16 18.28 26.69
C GLY A 212 -21.86 16.83 27.09
N ILE A 213 -21.18 16.10 26.25
CA ILE A 213 -20.66 14.76 26.54
C ILE A 213 -19.14 14.78 26.33
N VAL A 214 -18.39 14.33 27.32
CA VAL A 214 -16.96 14.07 27.20
C VAL A 214 -16.66 12.63 27.60
N ILE A 215 -15.79 11.99 26.87
CA ILE A 215 -15.49 10.57 26.99
C ILE A 215 -14.00 10.31 27.04
N GLY A 216 -13.60 9.11 27.52
CA GLY A 216 -12.18 8.80 27.56
C GLY A 216 -11.80 7.40 28.02
N GLU A 217 -10.67 7.34 28.67
CA GLU A 217 -10.04 6.10 29.15
C GLU A 217 -10.90 5.43 30.24
N ALA A 218 -10.74 4.09 30.34
CA ALA A 218 -11.46 3.25 31.31
C ALA A 218 -12.98 3.45 31.27
N GLY A 219 -13.55 3.63 30.06
CA GLY A 219 -15.01 3.80 29.87
C GLY A 219 -15.57 5.09 30.47
N THR A 220 -14.74 6.09 30.72
CA THR A 220 -15.16 7.36 31.31
C THR A 220 -16.15 8.08 30.41
N ILE A 221 -17.33 8.47 31.00
CA ILE A 221 -18.29 9.39 30.40
C ILE A 221 -18.62 10.47 31.44
N ARG A 222 -18.60 11.74 31.04
CA ARG A 222 -19.08 12.88 31.80
C ARG A 222 -20.15 13.61 30.99
N ARG A 223 -21.22 14.04 31.63
CA ARG A 223 -22.35 14.73 31.02
C ARG A 223 -22.53 16.11 31.66
N SER A 224 -22.79 17.09 30.83
CA SER A 224 -23.15 18.43 31.18
C SER A 224 -24.57 18.74 30.65
N THR A 225 -25.30 19.61 31.32
CA THR A 225 -26.60 20.14 30.87
C THR A 225 -26.63 21.67 30.88
N ASP A 226 -25.48 22.30 31.09
CA ASP A 226 -25.29 23.75 31.23
C ASP A 226 -24.20 24.30 30.29
N GLY A 227 -24.05 23.67 29.11
CA GLY A 227 -23.07 24.09 28.11
C GLY A 227 -21.63 23.88 28.58
N GLY A 228 -21.37 22.82 29.34
CA GLY A 228 -20.03 22.43 29.80
C GLY A 228 -19.49 23.18 31.01
N ALA A 229 -20.34 23.91 31.74
CA ALA A 229 -19.93 24.59 32.97
C ALA A 229 -19.77 23.61 34.15
N THR A 230 -20.67 22.63 34.27
CA THR A 230 -20.58 21.56 35.30
C THR A 230 -20.71 20.17 34.67
N TRP A 231 -20.13 19.16 35.31
CA TRP A 231 -20.02 17.81 34.77
C TRP A 231 -20.42 16.76 35.82
N THR A 232 -21.26 15.80 35.42
CA THR A 232 -21.68 14.65 36.20
C THR A 232 -21.22 13.33 35.60
N THR A 233 -21.00 12.31 36.43
CA THR A 233 -20.61 10.97 35.98
C THR A 233 -21.77 10.23 35.35
N VAL A 234 -21.56 9.60 34.20
CA VAL A 234 -22.49 8.65 33.57
C VAL A 234 -21.80 7.29 33.45
N THR A 235 -22.55 6.22 33.75
CA THR A 235 -22.09 4.85 33.67
C THR A 235 -22.08 4.40 32.18
N SER A 236 -20.93 4.04 31.67
CA SER A 236 -20.80 3.52 30.30
C SER A 236 -21.11 2.02 30.17
N GLY A 237 -21.04 1.26 31.26
CA GLY A 237 -21.16 -0.21 31.27
C GLY A 237 -19.90 -0.94 30.78
N THR A 238 -18.81 -0.24 30.59
CA THR A 238 -17.54 -0.81 30.08
C THR A 238 -16.31 -0.17 30.73
N LEU A 239 -15.18 -0.87 30.70
CA LEU A 239 -13.86 -0.32 31.02
C LEU A 239 -13.03 -0.06 29.75
N THR A 240 -13.60 -0.34 28.59
CA THR A 240 -12.94 -0.10 27.28
C THR A 240 -12.75 1.40 27.04
N THR A 241 -11.61 1.79 26.51
CA THR A 241 -11.35 3.20 26.13
C THR A 241 -12.32 3.64 25.03
N LEU A 242 -12.95 4.77 25.25
CA LEU A 242 -13.84 5.46 24.34
C LEU A 242 -13.03 6.51 23.56
N ASN A 243 -13.05 6.46 22.23
CA ASN A 243 -12.15 7.27 21.38
C ASN A 243 -12.83 8.53 20.85
N ASN A 244 -14.07 8.43 20.39
CA ASN A 244 -14.80 9.57 19.84
C ASN A 244 -16.28 9.54 20.22
N VAL A 245 -16.88 10.71 20.31
CA VAL A 245 -18.31 10.89 20.59
C VAL A 245 -18.89 11.96 19.69
N LEU A 246 -20.08 11.71 19.16
CA LEU A 246 -20.87 12.70 18.44
C LEU A 246 -22.30 12.67 18.97
N MET A 247 -22.76 13.81 19.48
CA MET A 247 -24.20 14.07 19.69
C MET A 247 -24.78 14.56 18.37
N ILE A 248 -25.72 13.80 17.82
CA ILE A 248 -26.42 14.13 16.58
C ILE A 248 -27.40 15.29 16.81
N ASP A 249 -28.05 15.23 17.95
CA ASP A 249 -28.93 16.28 18.46
C ASP A 249 -28.89 16.25 20.00
N SER A 250 -29.77 17.02 20.66
CA SER A 250 -29.86 17.09 22.14
C SER A 250 -30.26 15.77 22.81
N SER A 251 -30.76 14.79 22.06
CA SER A 251 -31.26 13.49 22.57
C SER A 251 -30.44 12.32 22.09
N ASN A 252 -30.03 12.33 20.80
CA ASN A 252 -29.39 11.21 20.14
C ASN A 252 -27.87 11.41 20.02
N GLY A 253 -27.14 10.35 20.30
CA GLY A 253 -25.66 10.38 20.12
C GLY A 253 -25.04 8.99 20.04
N VAL A 254 -23.83 8.95 19.54
CA VAL A 254 -23.06 7.72 19.36
C VAL A 254 -21.63 7.93 19.87
N ILE A 255 -21.11 6.91 20.54
CA ILE A 255 -19.71 6.79 20.97
C ILE A 255 -19.08 5.61 20.25
N VAL A 256 -17.83 5.78 19.81
CA VAL A 256 -17.00 4.70 19.25
C VAL A 256 -15.71 4.52 20.07
N GLY A 257 -15.18 3.30 20.11
CA GLY A 257 -14.01 2.99 20.95
C GLY A 257 -13.21 1.77 20.53
N LEU A 258 -12.32 1.33 21.41
CA LEU A 258 -11.49 0.13 21.19
C LEU A 258 -12.37 -1.12 21.07
N ASN A 259 -11.80 -2.18 20.46
CA ASN A 259 -12.45 -3.49 20.27
C ASN A 259 -13.78 -3.41 19.50
N GLY A 260 -13.90 -2.46 18.58
CA GLY A 260 -15.10 -2.27 17.77
C GLY A 260 -16.30 -1.77 18.57
N LEU A 261 -16.09 -1.23 19.77
CA LEU A 261 -17.17 -0.77 20.64
C LEU A 261 -17.96 0.37 20.00
N ILE A 262 -19.28 0.24 20.00
CA ILE A 262 -20.23 1.32 19.70
C ILE A 262 -21.25 1.41 20.86
N LEU A 263 -21.45 2.60 21.39
CA LEU A 263 -22.53 2.90 22.34
C LEU A 263 -23.46 3.94 21.73
N ARG A 264 -24.77 3.81 21.98
CA ARG A 264 -25.79 4.74 21.49
C ARG A 264 -26.66 5.26 22.65
N THR A 265 -26.99 6.55 22.58
CA THR A 265 -28.00 7.19 23.47
C THR A 265 -29.15 7.72 22.65
N THR A 266 -30.33 7.80 23.28
CA THR A 266 -31.57 8.45 22.78
C THR A 266 -32.20 9.38 23.83
N ASN A 267 -31.48 9.66 24.92
CA ASN A 267 -31.95 10.48 26.03
C ASN A 267 -30.91 11.53 26.46
N GLY A 268 -30.18 12.08 25.51
CA GLY A 268 -29.19 13.13 25.75
C GLY A 268 -27.99 12.68 26.59
N GLY A 269 -27.60 11.40 26.47
CA GLY A 269 -26.45 10.84 27.17
C GLY A 269 -26.67 10.48 28.63
N GLU A 270 -27.92 10.42 29.11
CA GLU A 270 -28.23 9.91 30.46
C GLU A 270 -27.94 8.43 30.60
N THR A 271 -28.22 7.67 29.54
CA THR A 271 -27.86 6.25 29.42
C THR A 271 -27.32 5.92 28.07
N TRP A 272 -26.45 4.90 28.01
CA TRP A 272 -25.79 4.43 26.81
C TRP A 272 -26.01 2.93 26.66
N ALA A 273 -26.41 2.49 25.46
CA ALA A 273 -26.64 1.08 25.14
C ALA A 273 -25.65 0.60 24.08
N PRO A 274 -25.01 -0.60 24.25
CA PRO A 274 -24.10 -1.14 23.28
C PRO A 274 -24.82 -1.53 21.97
N GLN A 275 -24.16 -1.31 20.85
CA GLN A 275 -24.59 -1.69 19.50
C GLN A 275 -23.58 -2.67 18.89
N VAL A 276 -24.07 -3.57 18.02
CA VAL A 276 -23.21 -4.50 17.30
C VAL A 276 -22.57 -3.78 16.11
N SER A 277 -21.24 -3.68 16.13
CA SER A 277 -20.47 -3.05 15.05
C SER A 277 -20.13 -4.01 13.90
N GLY A 278 -20.12 -5.33 14.16
CA GLY A 278 -19.64 -6.35 13.20
C GLY A 278 -18.12 -6.45 13.09
N THR A 279 -17.35 -5.73 13.92
CA THR A 279 -15.88 -5.75 13.91
C THR A 279 -15.30 -5.76 15.32
N SER A 280 -14.10 -6.30 15.49
CA SER A 280 -13.28 -6.14 16.69
C SER A 280 -12.20 -5.06 16.54
N ASN A 281 -12.08 -4.42 15.37
CA ASN A 281 -11.08 -3.39 15.12
C ASN A 281 -11.40 -2.12 15.91
N PRO A 282 -10.41 -1.45 16.52
CA PRO A 282 -10.60 -0.15 17.15
C PRO A 282 -11.24 0.86 16.19
N LEU A 283 -12.30 1.54 16.66
CA LEU A 283 -12.96 2.64 15.96
C LEU A 283 -12.45 3.96 16.53
N HIS A 284 -12.12 4.93 15.66
CA HIS A 284 -11.46 6.17 16.03
C HIS A 284 -12.26 7.43 15.70
N GLY A 285 -12.99 7.43 14.57
CA GLY A 285 -13.74 8.58 14.09
C GLY A 285 -15.20 8.23 13.82
N ILE A 286 -16.09 9.21 13.96
CA ILE A 286 -17.51 9.09 13.66
C ILE A 286 -18.05 10.41 13.09
N SER A 287 -18.91 10.32 12.09
CA SER A 287 -19.60 11.46 11.49
C SER A 287 -21.01 11.06 11.05
N PHE A 288 -21.94 11.99 11.18
CA PHE A 288 -23.31 11.86 10.68
C PHE A 288 -23.61 13.00 9.71
N ALA A 289 -24.08 12.66 8.51
CA ALA A 289 -24.52 13.62 7.50
C ALA A 289 -25.94 14.14 7.77
N ASP A 290 -26.77 13.28 8.34
CA ASP A 290 -28.14 13.55 8.81
C ASP A 290 -28.45 12.65 10.03
N PRO A 291 -29.58 12.84 10.73
CA PRO A 291 -29.89 12.04 11.93
C PRO A 291 -29.97 10.52 11.70
N GLY A 292 -30.18 10.07 10.48
CA GLY A 292 -30.25 8.64 10.12
C GLY A 292 -28.95 8.07 9.60
N THR A 293 -28.19 8.85 8.83
CA THR A 293 -27.05 8.38 8.03
C THR A 293 -25.71 8.81 8.62
N GLY A 294 -24.87 7.83 8.97
CA GLY A 294 -23.57 8.11 9.54
C GLY A 294 -22.51 7.05 9.19
N ASN A 295 -21.24 7.41 9.37
CA ASN A 295 -20.10 6.53 9.15
C ASN A 295 -19.17 6.56 10.36
N ALA A 296 -18.59 5.39 10.68
CA ALA A 296 -17.51 5.24 11.65
C ALA A 296 -16.28 4.64 10.99
N VAL A 297 -15.08 5.14 11.35
CA VAL A 297 -13.82 4.71 10.77
C VAL A 297 -12.83 4.25 11.84
N GLY A 298 -11.88 3.38 11.46
CA GLY A 298 -10.96 2.79 12.42
C GLY A 298 -9.71 2.15 11.86
N SER A 299 -9.12 1.29 12.68
CA SER A 299 -7.90 0.54 12.36
C SER A 299 -8.12 -0.40 11.19
N LEU A 300 -7.02 -0.73 10.46
CA LEU A 300 -7.03 -1.60 9.27
C LEU A 300 -8.05 -1.12 8.22
N GLY A 301 -8.15 0.20 8.02
CA GLY A 301 -9.06 0.77 7.04
C GLY A 301 -10.54 0.48 7.29
N THR A 302 -10.93 0.11 8.52
CA THR A 302 -12.33 -0.17 8.87
C THR A 302 -13.21 1.03 8.58
N ILE A 303 -14.29 0.79 7.82
CA ILE A 303 -15.35 1.76 7.56
C ILE A 303 -16.69 1.06 7.78
N LEU A 304 -17.49 1.62 8.67
CA LEU A 304 -18.84 1.18 8.97
C LEU A 304 -19.84 2.25 8.55
N ARG A 305 -21.03 1.85 8.13
CA ARG A 305 -22.15 2.75 7.79
C ARG A 305 -23.40 2.37 8.54
N THR A 306 -24.15 3.38 8.96
CA THR A 306 -25.51 3.27 9.46
C THR A 306 -26.46 4.12 8.62
N THR A 307 -27.71 3.68 8.48
CA THR A 307 -28.81 4.43 7.85
C THR A 307 -30.03 4.55 8.78
N ASN A 308 -29.85 4.22 10.07
CA ASN A 308 -30.92 4.22 11.07
C ASN A 308 -30.47 4.85 12.40
N GLY A 309 -29.65 5.90 12.34
CA GLY A 309 -29.20 6.67 13.50
C GLY A 309 -28.32 5.87 14.46
N GLY A 310 -27.52 4.93 13.94
CA GLY A 310 -26.60 4.12 14.72
C GLY A 310 -27.22 2.93 15.44
N SER A 311 -28.46 2.56 15.12
CA SER A 311 -29.13 1.38 15.71
C SER A 311 -28.57 0.06 15.13
N SER A 312 -28.08 0.08 13.91
CA SER A 312 -27.29 -1.02 13.30
C SER A 312 -26.23 -0.48 12.36
N TRP A 313 -25.20 -1.28 12.14
CA TRP A 313 -24.06 -0.91 11.34
C TRP A 313 -23.70 -1.99 10.33
N THR A 314 -23.30 -1.59 9.12
CA THR A 314 -22.79 -2.46 8.07
C THR A 314 -21.35 -2.09 7.76
N THR A 315 -20.49 -3.11 7.56
CA THR A 315 -19.10 -2.90 7.15
C THR A 315 -19.05 -2.62 5.65
N LEU A 316 -18.40 -1.52 5.28
CA LEU A 316 -18.12 -1.14 3.88
C LEU A 316 -16.70 -1.46 3.45
N SER A 317 -15.74 -1.54 4.39
CA SER A 317 -14.39 -2.00 4.09
C SER A 317 -14.40 -3.50 3.78
N ASN A 318 -13.72 -3.90 2.69
CA ASN A 318 -13.56 -5.30 2.34
C ASN A 318 -12.18 -5.79 2.80
N VAL A 319 -12.16 -6.77 3.71
CA VAL A 319 -10.95 -7.39 4.25
C VAL A 319 -11.01 -8.87 3.95
N VAL A 320 -10.25 -9.33 2.97
CA VAL A 320 -10.15 -10.75 2.63
C VAL A 320 -9.36 -11.49 3.71
N THR A 321 -8.31 -10.88 4.23
CA THR A 321 -7.48 -11.42 5.31
C THR A 321 -6.73 -10.33 6.07
N THR A 322 -6.45 -10.59 7.35
CA THR A 322 -5.53 -9.80 8.20
C THR A 322 -4.26 -10.60 8.54
N GLY A 323 -4.13 -11.83 8.02
CA GLY A 323 -2.98 -12.70 8.26
C GLY A 323 -1.73 -12.24 7.51
N PHE A 324 -0.56 -12.73 7.93
CA PHE A 324 0.70 -12.53 7.20
C PHE A 324 0.60 -13.16 5.81
N LEU A 325 0.97 -12.41 4.79
CA LEU A 325 1.18 -12.86 3.43
C LEU A 325 2.69 -12.81 3.15
N ASN A 326 3.24 -13.91 2.63
CA ASN A 326 4.68 -14.10 2.55
C ASN A 326 5.21 -14.01 1.12
N ASP A 327 4.45 -14.52 0.14
CA ASP A 327 4.91 -14.58 -1.24
C ASP A 327 3.73 -14.47 -2.21
N ILE A 328 3.99 -13.97 -3.43
CA ILE A 328 3.03 -13.75 -4.50
C ILE A 328 3.63 -14.12 -5.85
N SER A 329 2.85 -14.74 -6.72
CA SER A 329 3.22 -15.03 -8.11
C SER A 329 2.00 -14.91 -9.01
N PHE A 330 2.21 -14.44 -10.22
CA PHE A 330 1.19 -14.44 -11.28
C PHE A 330 1.57 -15.47 -12.35
N THR A 331 0.59 -16.24 -12.81
CA THR A 331 0.75 -17.21 -13.90
C THR A 331 0.46 -16.56 -15.26
N ASP A 332 -0.40 -15.55 -15.27
CA ASP A 332 -0.73 -14.71 -16.42
C ASP A 332 -1.10 -13.29 -15.94
N ASN A 333 -1.49 -12.40 -16.85
CA ASN A 333 -1.84 -11.00 -16.52
C ASN A 333 -3.02 -10.87 -15.55
N ASN A 334 -3.86 -11.90 -15.38
CA ASN A 334 -5.10 -11.84 -14.59
C ASN A 334 -5.06 -12.75 -13.37
N THR A 335 -4.33 -13.89 -13.47
CA THR A 335 -4.36 -14.96 -12.47
C THR A 335 -3.16 -14.85 -11.56
N GLY A 336 -3.37 -14.54 -10.30
CA GLY A 336 -2.34 -14.44 -9.27
C GLY A 336 -2.66 -15.29 -8.05
N ILE A 337 -1.62 -15.77 -7.40
CA ILE A 337 -1.69 -16.59 -6.19
C ILE A 337 -0.82 -15.94 -5.12
N VAL A 338 -1.33 -15.88 -3.88
CA VAL A 338 -0.63 -15.40 -2.68
C VAL A 338 -0.66 -16.50 -1.63
N VAL A 339 0.46 -16.72 -0.94
CA VAL A 339 0.56 -17.67 0.17
C VAL A 339 0.93 -16.99 1.48
N GLY A 340 0.54 -17.61 2.62
CA GLY A 340 0.79 -16.96 3.91
C GLY A 340 0.57 -17.83 5.14
N GLY A 341 0.38 -17.15 6.27
CA GLY A 341 0.21 -17.74 7.58
C GLY A 341 -1.02 -18.65 7.69
N GLY A 342 -0.89 -19.72 8.45
CA GLY A 342 -1.97 -20.67 8.69
C GLY A 342 -2.34 -21.54 7.48
N GLY A 343 -1.40 -21.73 6.54
CA GLY A 343 -1.62 -22.50 5.32
C GLY A 343 -2.47 -21.78 4.27
N ARG A 344 -2.63 -20.47 4.42
CA ARG A 344 -3.50 -19.65 3.56
C ARG A 344 -2.97 -19.59 2.13
N VAL A 345 -3.91 -19.73 1.19
CA VAL A 345 -3.71 -19.46 -0.23
C VAL A 345 -4.85 -18.57 -0.70
N LEU A 346 -4.52 -17.42 -1.28
CA LEU A 346 -5.48 -16.54 -1.96
C LEU A 346 -5.26 -16.63 -3.47
N ARG A 347 -6.34 -16.58 -4.24
CA ARG A 347 -6.29 -16.59 -5.70
C ARG A 347 -7.13 -15.44 -6.28
N THR A 348 -6.59 -14.78 -7.28
CA THR A 348 -7.31 -13.82 -8.14
C THR A 348 -7.36 -14.33 -9.58
N THR A 349 -8.38 -13.93 -10.34
CA THR A 349 -8.50 -14.13 -11.79
C THR A 349 -8.84 -12.85 -12.52
N ASN A 350 -8.73 -11.71 -11.82
CA ASN A 350 -9.07 -10.39 -12.34
C ASN A 350 -8.05 -9.35 -11.89
N ARG A 351 -6.76 -9.71 -11.99
CA ARG A 351 -5.62 -8.82 -11.73
C ARG A 351 -5.64 -8.21 -10.31
N GLY A 352 -6.05 -9.00 -9.31
CA GLY A 352 -6.09 -8.56 -7.91
C GLY A 352 -7.30 -7.71 -7.52
N SER A 353 -8.22 -7.39 -8.45
CA SER A 353 -9.44 -6.64 -8.12
C SER A 353 -10.30 -7.36 -7.07
N THR A 354 -10.29 -8.70 -7.09
CA THR A 354 -10.83 -9.53 -6.01
C THR A 354 -9.92 -10.73 -5.74
N TRP A 355 -9.85 -11.12 -4.46
CA TRP A 355 -9.11 -12.28 -4.00
C TRP A 355 -10.04 -13.25 -3.29
N THR A 356 -9.90 -14.54 -3.58
CA THR A 356 -10.68 -15.63 -2.96
C THR A 356 -9.75 -16.60 -2.24
N GLU A 357 -10.10 -16.99 -1.02
CA GLU A 357 -9.34 -17.97 -0.26
C GLU A 357 -9.59 -19.37 -0.80
N GLN A 358 -8.51 -20.12 -1.05
CA GLN A 358 -8.54 -21.49 -1.52
C GLN A 358 -8.35 -22.45 -0.34
N THR A 359 -9.03 -23.59 -0.37
CA THR A 359 -8.86 -24.62 0.67
C THR A 359 -7.53 -25.33 0.49
N THR A 360 -6.75 -25.43 1.57
CA THR A 360 -5.49 -26.19 1.61
C THR A 360 -5.57 -27.35 2.61
N VAL A 361 -4.63 -28.28 2.49
CA VAL A 361 -4.53 -29.47 3.36
C VAL A 361 -3.58 -29.26 4.54
N THR A 362 -3.16 -28.02 4.80
CA THR A 362 -2.19 -27.70 5.88
C THR A 362 -2.63 -26.48 6.69
N ALA A 363 -2.23 -26.44 7.96
CA ALA A 363 -2.29 -25.26 8.81
C ALA A 363 -0.89 -24.62 9.01
N HIS A 364 0.17 -25.19 8.42
CA HIS A 364 1.50 -24.62 8.50
C HIS A 364 1.62 -23.37 7.63
N THR A 365 2.33 -22.37 8.13
CA THR A 365 2.66 -21.17 7.35
C THR A 365 3.37 -21.56 6.06
N LEU A 366 2.89 -21.05 4.93
CA LEU A 366 3.54 -21.13 3.63
C LEU A 366 4.40 -19.89 3.45
N TYR A 367 5.68 -20.07 3.11
CA TYR A 367 6.66 -18.98 3.03
C TYR A 367 6.98 -18.56 1.62
N SER A 368 6.93 -19.49 0.66
CA SER A 368 7.29 -19.21 -0.72
C SER A 368 6.48 -20.06 -1.68
N LEU A 369 6.27 -19.53 -2.89
CA LEU A 369 5.61 -20.23 -3.98
C LEU A 369 6.34 -19.99 -5.31
N SER A 370 6.24 -20.95 -6.23
CA SER A 370 6.80 -20.84 -7.57
C SER A 370 5.93 -21.59 -8.56
N PHE A 371 5.71 -20.98 -9.72
CA PHE A 371 4.99 -21.59 -10.85
C PHE A 371 5.96 -21.87 -11.99
N ALA A 372 5.81 -23.04 -12.62
CA ALA A 372 6.54 -23.42 -13.82
C ALA A 372 5.80 -23.01 -15.10
N ASP A 373 4.48 -22.97 -15.02
CA ASP A 373 3.54 -22.57 -16.09
C ASP A 373 2.19 -22.16 -15.48
N ASP A 374 1.19 -21.88 -16.30
CA ASP A 374 -0.13 -21.41 -15.88
C ASP A 374 -0.89 -22.40 -14.97
N GLY A 375 -0.55 -23.70 -15.05
CA GLY A 375 -1.21 -24.77 -14.29
C GLY A 375 -0.40 -25.30 -13.12
N ILE A 376 0.91 -25.40 -13.28
CA ILE A 376 1.79 -26.16 -12.38
C ILE A 376 2.56 -25.24 -11.46
N GLY A 377 2.35 -25.40 -10.14
CA GLY A 377 3.04 -24.65 -9.12
C GLY A 377 3.24 -25.42 -7.84
N ASN A 378 4.20 -24.96 -7.03
CA ASN A 378 4.46 -25.51 -5.70
C ASN A 378 4.56 -24.37 -4.66
N ALA A 379 4.14 -24.65 -3.43
CA ALA A 379 4.34 -23.78 -2.27
C ALA A 379 5.08 -24.55 -1.17
N ALA A 380 6.02 -23.87 -0.50
CA ALA A 380 6.84 -24.44 0.57
C ALA A 380 6.57 -23.74 1.90
N GLY A 381 6.74 -24.48 3.02
CA GLY A 381 6.40 -23.92 4.33
C GLY A 381 6.95 -24.65 5.54
N GLY A 382 6.37 -24.31 6.70
CA GLY A 382 6.74 -24.87 8.00
C GLY A 382 6.57 -26.38 8.09
N GLY A 383 7.38 -27.04 8.95
CA GLY A 383 7.31 -28.45 9.20
C GLY A 383 7.60 -29.35 7.98
N GLY A 384 8.38 -28.84 7.02
CA GLY A 384 8.70 -29.53 5.78
C GLY A 384 7.54 -29.60 4.78
N THR A 385 6.53 -28.76 4.92
CA THR A 385 5.37 -28.72 4.02
C THR A 385 5.78 -28.34 2.60
N ILE A 386 5.34 -29.13 1.63
CA ILE A 386 5.30 -28.76 0.21
C ILE A 386 3.90 -29.06 -0.30
N LEU A 387 3.28 -28.08 -0.91
CA LEU A 387 2.01 -28.22 -1.63
C LEU A 387 2.26 -28.12 -3.13
N ARG A 388 1.45 -28.84 -3.93
CA ARG A 388 1.47 -28.78 -5.40
C ARG A 388 0.09 -28.52 -5.94
N THR A 389 0.02 -27.68 -6.94
CA THR A 389 -1.13 -27.47 -7.81
C THR A 389 -0.81 -27.90 -9.23
N THR A 390 -1.84 -28.33 -9.99
CA THR A 390 -1.78 -28.63 -11.43
C THR A 390 -2.95 -27.98 -12.19
N ASP A 391 -3.65 -27.05 -11.53
CA ASP A 391 -4.85 -26.37 -12.04
C ASP A 391 -4.80 -24.84 -11.78
N GLY A 392 -3.59 -24.28 -11.76
CA GLY A 392 -3.39 -22.83 -11.58
C GLY A 392 -3.80 -22.33 -10.19
N GLY A 393 -3.61 -23.16 -9.16
CA GLY A 393 -3.86 -22.79 -7.78
C GLY A 393 -5.32 -22.89 -7.33
N VAL A 394 -6.19 -23.54 -8.10
CA VAL A 394 -7.58 -23.81 -7.70
C VAL A 394 -7.63 -24.87 -6.59
N SER A 395 -6.79 -25.92 -6.73
CA SER A 395 -6.65 -26.95 -5.70
C SER A 395 -5.19 -27.25 -5.40
N TRP A 396 -4.92 -27.70 -4.15
CA TRP A 396 -3.58 -27.96 -3.64
C TRP A 396 -3.50 -29.33 -2.96
N SER A 397 -2.47 -30.11 -3.29
CA SER A 397 -2.18 -31.41 -2.71
C SER A 397 -0.84 -31.43 -2.00
N GLY A 398 -0.74 -32.15 -0.87
CA GLY A 398 0.50 -32.28 -0.10
C GLY A 398 1.50 -33.20 -0.79
N GLN A 399 2.76 -32.79 -0.81
CA GLN A 399 3.89 -33.59 -1.29
C GLN A 399 4.77 -34.03 -0.11
N THR A 400 5.42 -35.20 -0.22
CA THR A 400 6.35 -35.69 0.81
C THR A 400 7.74 -35.09 0.58
N SER A 401 8.10 -34.06 1.33
CA SER A 401 9.41 -33.41 1.20
C SER A 401 10.59 -34.26 1.71
N GLY A 402 10.32 -35.24 2.60
CA GLY A 402 11.34 -35.98 3.31
C GLY A 402 12.14 -35.15 4.34
N SER A 403 11.61 -33.99 4.75
CA SER A 403 12.17 -33.11 5.77
C SER A 403 11.10 -32.70 6.78
N THR A 404 11.50 -32.42 8.02
CA THR A 404 10.68 -31.77 9.04
C THR A 404 11.15 -30.33 9.30
N SER A 405 12.26 -29.91 8.67
CA SER A 405 12.75 -28.53 8.73
C SER A 405 11.78 -27.57 8.05
N THR A 406 11.75 -26.35 8.53
CA THR A 406 11.07 -25.25 7.80
C THR A 406 11.72 -25.06 6.44
N LEU A 407 10.89 -25.02 5.40
CA LEU A 407 11.27 -24.77 4.02
C LEU A 407 10.92 -23.31 3.69
N ASN A 408 11.95 -22.46 3.49
CA ASN A 408 11.79 -21.01 3.45
C ASN A 408 11.57 -20.48 2.02
N ALA A 409 12.21 -21.12 1.02
CA ALA A 409 12.06 -20.70 -0.38
C ALA A 409 12.02 -21.90 -1.33
N ILE A 410 11.24 -21.77 -2.40
CA ILE A 410 11.10 -22.77 -3.46
C ILE A 410 11.20 -22.10 -4.83
N THR A 411 11.83 -22.78 -5.77
CA THR A 411 11.88 -22.35 -7.17
C THR A 411 11.68 -23.56 -8.09
N LEU A 412 10.86 -23.39 -9.14
CA LEU A 412 10.68 -24.36 -10.22
C LEU A 412 11.40 -23.85 -11.46
N THR A 413 12.13 -24.72 -12.15
CA THR A 413 12.72 -24.41 -13.45
C THR A 413 11.89 -24.94 -14.60
N ASP A 414 11.06 -25.93 -14.33
CA ASP A 414 10.07 -26.51 -15.26
C ASP A 414 9.04 -27.33 -14.45
N ALA A 415 8.06 -27.93 -15.15
CA ALA A 415 6.97 -28.69 -14.53
C ALA A 415 7.43 -29.92 -13.71
N SER A 416 8.65 -30.40 -13.94
CA SER A 416 9.23 -31.59 -13.31
C SER A 416 10.33 -31.25 -12.31
N THR A 417 11.04 -30.15 -12.50
CA THR A 417 12.26 -29.82 -11.78
C THR A 417 12.07 -28.64 -10.84
N GLY A 418 12.40 -28.86 -9.55
CA GLY A 418 12.32 -27.82 -8.53
C GLY A 418 13.35 -27.99 -7.42
N THR A 419 13.70 -26.88 -6.78
CA THR A 419 14.60 -26.84 -5.62
C THR A 419 13.95 -26.07 -4.48
N VAL A 420 14.03 -26.60 -3.27
CA VAL A 420 13.58 -25.95 -2.04
C VAL A 420 14.72 -25.85 -1.06
N VAL A 421 14.81 -24.71 -0.37
CA VAL A 421 15.81 -24.47 0.68
C VAL A 421 15.15 -24.10 2.00
N GLY A 422 15.88 -24.26 3.11
CA GLY A 422 15.29 -24.01 4.42
C GLY A 422 16.28 -24.04 5.58
N SER A 423 15.72 -24.18 6.78
CA SER A 423 16.45 -24.13 8.05
C SER A 423 17.53 -25.21 8.12
N ALA A 424 18.59 -24.90 8.90
CA ALA A 424 19.76 -25.75 9.13
C ALA A 424 20.44 -26.23 7.84
N GLY A 425 20.53 -25.33 6.83
CA GLY A 425 21.16 -25.61 5.54
C GLY A 425 20.42 -26.65 4.69
N THR A 426 19.14 -26.87 4.94
CA THR A 426 18.33 -27.83 4.18
C THR A 426 18.24 -27.42 2.72
N ILE A 427 18.59 -28.34 1.80
CA ILE A 427 18.30 -28.24 0.37
C ILE A 427 17.66 -29.55 -0.10
N ARG A 428 16.54 -29.46 -0.81
CA ARG A 428 15.88 -30.58 -1.44
C ARG A 428 15.59 -30.28 -2.91
N ARG A 429 15.73 -31.30 -3.77
CA ARG A 429 15.48 -31.18 -5.22
C ARG A 429 14.54 -32.28 -5.70
N THR A 430 13.65 -31.93 -6.58
CA THR A 430 12.85 -32.85 -7.39
C THR A 430 13.23 -32.77 -8.85
N THR A 431 13.09 -33.86 -9.58
CA THR A 431 13.17 -33.96 -11.04
C THR A 431 12.03 -34.79 -11.61
N ASP A 432 11.01 -35.06 -10.81
CA ASP A 432 9.84 -35.89 -11.14
C ASP A 432 8.51 -35.20 -10.80
N GLY A 433 8.51 -33.87 -10.77
CA GLY A 433 7.34 -33.08 -10.50
C GLY A 433 6.90 -33.11 -9.02
N GLY A 434 7.83 -33.37 -8.11
CA GLY A 434 7.54 -33.39 -6.65
C GLY A 434 7.05 -34.74 -6.14
N VAL A 435 7.01 -35.76 -6.96
CA VAL A 435 6.73 -37.14 -6.48
C VAL A 435 7.75 -37.58 -5.46
N SER A 436 9.01 -37.20 -5.67
CA SER A 436 10.09 -37.36 -4.70
C SER A 436 10.94 -36.10 -4.56
N TRP A 437 11.43 -35.86 -3.33
CA TRP A 437 12.35 -34.77 -3.01
C TRP A 437 13.63 -35.31 -2.38
N VAL A 438 14.74 -35.20 -3.10
CA VAL A 438 16.03 -35.76 -2.68
C VAL A 438 16.86 -34.69 -1.97
N GLY A 439 17.45 -35.04 -0.82
CA GLY A 439 18.35 -34.15 -0.07
C GLY A 439 19.64 -33.89 -0.81
N GLN A 440 20.06 -32.62 -0.83
CA GLN A 440 21.35 -32.19 -1.35
C GLN A 440 22.25 -31.67 -0.22
N THR A 441 23.58 -31.82 -0.36
CA THR A 441 24.54 -31.33 0.63
C THR A 441 24.82 -29.84 0.38
N SER A 442 24.39 -28.99 1.30
CA SER A 442 24.64 -27.54 1.24
C SER A 442 26.04 -27.12 1.68
N GLY A 443 26.67 -27.92 2.55
CA GLY A 443 27.96 -27.57 3.19
C GLY A 443 27.84 -26.51 4.30
N THR A 444 26.63 -26.13 4.71
CA THR A 444 26.38 -25.17 5.80
C THR A 444 25.30 -25.66 6.76
N THR A 445 25.31 -25.13 7.98
CA THR A 445 24.22 -25.27 8.95
C THR A 445 23.42 -23.99 9.11
N SER A 446 23.78 -22.93 8.38
CA SER A 446 23.02 -21.68 8.36
C SER A 446 21.65 -21.88 7.71
N ASP A 447 20.62 -21.21 8.22
CA ASP A 447 19.32 -21.18 7.58
C ASP A 447 19.45 -20.52 6.19
N LEU A 448 18.95 -21.19 5.17
CA LEU A 448 18.83 -20.67 3.81
C LEU A 448 17.46 -20.03 3.67
N GLN A 449 17.42 -18.77 3.20
CA GLN A 449 16.21 -17.96 3.16
C GLN A 449 15.65 -17.77 1.76
N GLY A 450 16.54 -17.61 0.77
CA GLY A 450 16.17 -17.40 -0.64
C GLY A 450 16.88 -18.38 -1.56
N VAL A 451 16.25 -18.74 -2.68
CA VAL A 451 16.83 -19.55 -3.75
C VAL A 451 16.30 -19.13 -5.11
N PHE A 452 17.18 -18.96 -6.05
CA PHE A 452 16.86 -18.64 -7.44
C PHE A 452 17.67 -19.49 -8.42
N PHE A 453 17.01 -20.00 -9.45
CA PHE A 453 17.65 -20.70 -10.57
C PHE A 453 17.42 -19.93 -11.86
N VAL A 454 18.50 -19.47 -12.48
CA VAL A 454 18.45 -18.77 -13.77
C VAL A 454 18.36 -19.78 -14.93
N SER A 455 18.74 -21.01 -14.70
CA SER A 455 18.60 -22.15 -15.63
C SER A 455 18.50 -23.45 -14.84
N PRO A 456 18.09 -24.58 -15.43
CA PRO A 456 18.01 -25.87 -14.72
C PRO A 456 19.30 -26.33 -14.01
N THR A 457 20.44 -25.75 -14.39
CA THR A 457 21.76 -26.12 -13.85
C THR A 457 22.40 -25.06 -12.97
N ILE A 458 22.09 -23.76 -13.18
CA ILE A 458 22.73 -22.65 -12.48
C ILE A 458 21.76 -22.06 -11.46
N GLY A 459 22.12 -22.16 -10.18
CA GLY A 459 21.31 -21.66 -9.08
C GLY A 459 22.14 -21.04 -7.97
N THR A 460 21.51 -20.11 -7.23
CA THR A 460 22.08 -19.42 -6.08
C THR A 460 21.12 -19.52 -4.90
N ALA A 461 21.63 -19.86 -3.72
CA ALA A 461 20.90 -19.84 -2.45
C ALA A 461 21.57 -18.86 -1.49
N VAL A 462 20.78 -18.11 -0.74
CA VAL A 462 21.25 -17.12 0.22
C VAL A 462 20.65 -17.34 1.60
N GLY A 463 21.32 -16.83 2.67
CA GLY A 463 20.80 -17.07 4.02
C GLY A 463 21.56 -16.38 5.14
N GLY A 464 21.38 -16.94 6.34
CA GLY A 464 21.93 -16.42 7.59
C GLY A 464 23.44 -16.26 7.59
N GLY A 465 23.94 -15.21 8.27
CA GLY A 465 25.36 -14.90 8.39
C GLY A 465 26.01 -14.50 7.07
N GLY A 466 25.25 -13.95 6.12
CA GLY A 466 25.72 -13.56 4.79
C GLY A 466 26.04 -14.77 3.90
N THR A 467 25.46 -15.93 4.17
CA THR A 467 25.67 -17.15 3.37
C THR A 467 25.22 -16.94 1.92
N ILE A 468 26.09 -17.24 0.98
CA ILE A 468 25.77 -17.40 -0.46
C ILE A 468 26.33 -18.74 -0.91
N LEU A 469 25.50 -19.58 -1.49
CA LEU A 469 25.86 -20.86 -2.11
C LEU A 469 25.51 -20.82 -3.59
N GLN A 470 26.36 -21.36 -4.45
CA GLN A 470 26.11 -21.45 -5.88
C GLN A 470 26.28 -22.88 -6.39
N THR A 471 25.42 -23.26 -7.31
CA THR A 471 25.53 -24.47 -8.11
C THR A 471 25.58 -24.15 -9.60
N THR A 472 26.33 -24.97 -10.37
CA THR A 472 26.38 -24.92 -11.84
C THR A 472 26.00 -26.29 -12.43
N ASN A 473 25.52 -27.22 -11.61
CA ASN A 473 25.19 -28.60 -12.01
C ASN A 473 23.87 -29.07 -11.42
N GLY A 474 22.90 -28.15 -11.31
CA GLY A 474 21.55 -28.45 -10.83
C GLY A 474 21.51 -28.86 -9.38
N GLY A 475 22.45 -28.37 -8.56
CA GLY A 475 22.49 -28.66 -7.12
C GLY A 475 23.20 -29.95 -6.74
N ALA A 476 23.80 -30.68 -7.69
CA ALA A 476 24.65 -31.84 -7.35
C ALA A 476 25.82 -31.44 -6.42
N ASN A 477 26.32 -30.22 -6.60
CA ASN A 477 27.28 -29.59 -5.69
C ASN A 477 26.89 -28.11 -5.46
N TRP A 478 27.00 -27.65 -4.21
CA TRP A 478 26.86 -26.27 -3.81
C TRP A 478 28.20 -25.74 -3.30
N THR A 479 28.66 -24.63 -3.85
CA THR A 479 29.94 -23.99 -3.49
C THR A 479 29.70 -22.66 -2.80
N PRO A 480 30.32 -22.40 -1.62
CA PRO A 480 30.18 -21.12 -0.95
C PRO A 480 30.85 -19.99 -1.73
N LYS A 481 30.22 -18.81 -1.70
CA LYS A 481 30.73 -17.55 -2.24
C LYS A 481 30.83 -16.51 -1.14
N THR A 482 31.78 -15.57 -1.29
CA THR A 482 31.97 -14.50 -0.32
C THR A 482 30.98 -13.37 -0.59
N SER A 483 30.11 -13.09 0.38
CA SER A 483 29.14 -11.98 0.31
C SER A 483 29.73 -10.63 0.72
N GLY A 484 30.76 -10.62 1.57
CA GLY A 484 31.32 -9.42 2.17
C GLY A 484 30.51 -8.86 3.35
N THR A 485 29.46 -9.56 3.80
CA THR A 485 28.61 -9.19 4.94
C THR A 485 28.38 -10.36 5.89
N THR A 486 28.01 -10.06 7.14
CA THR A 486 27.49 -11.04 8.11
C THR A 486 25.98 -10.90 8.32
N ASN A 487 25.34 -9.95 7.64
CA ASN A 487 23.90 -9.74 7.69
C ASN A 487 23.19 -10.92 7.03
N THR A 488 22.02 -11.31 7.56
CA THR A 488 21.15 -12.29 6.90
C THR A 488 20.75 -11.76 5.54
N LEU A 489 20.92 -12.59 4.50
CA LEU A 489 20.37 -12.35 3.18
C LEU A 489 19.05 -13.09 3.06
N TRP A 490 17.98 -12.35 2.74
CA TRP A 490 16.61 -12.87 2.73
C TRP A 490 16.18 -13.36 1.36
N ASP A 491 16.59 -12.66 0.30
CA ASP A 491 16.16 -12.97 -1.04
C ASP A 491 17.26 -12.71 -2.07
N VAL A 492 17.16 -13.38 -3.23
CA VAL A 492 18.08 -13.26 -4.34
C VAL A 492 17.35 -13.40 -5.66
N PHE A 493 17.67 -12.52 -6.61
CA PHE A 493 17.08 -12.51 -7.95
C PHE A 493 18.18 -12.36 -9.00
N PHE A 494 18.09 -13.12 -10.10
CA PHE A 494 18.97 -13.01 -11.26
C PHE A 494 18.17 -12.64 -12.49
N ILE A 495 18.66 -11.67 -13.25
CA ILE A 495 18.07 -11.22 -14.52
C ILE A 495 18.58 -12.13 -15.64
N ASP A 496 19.84 -12.53 -15.56
CA ASP A 496 20.54 -13.42 -16.49
C ASP A 496 21.61 -14.22 -15.73
N GLU A 497 22.35 -15.09 -16.41
CA GLU A 497 23.38 -15.93 -15.80
C GLU A 497 24.52 -15.15 -15.11
N ASN A 498 24.70 -13.85 -15.44
CA ASN A 498 25.78 -13.02 -14.91
C ASN A 498 25.32 -12.03 -13.85
N THR A 499 24.09 -11.52 -13.99
CA THR A 499 23.63 -10.34 -13.28
C THR A 499 22.58 -10.69 -12.21
N GLY A 500 22.94 -10.52 -10.94
CA GLY A 500 22.05 -10.84 -9.81
C GLY A 500 22.13 -9.83 -8.68
N THR A 501 21.07 -9.78 -7.87
CA THR A 501 20.97 -8.93 -6.69
C THR A 501 20.49 -9.77 -5.50
N ALA A 502 21.13 -9.62 -4.34
CA ALA A 502 20.67 -10.19 -3.07
C ALA A 502 20.41 -9.08 -2.07
N VAL A 503 19.37 -9.25 -1.26
CA VAL A 503 18.95 -8.26 -0.27
C VAL A 503 18.86 -8.85 1.13
N GLY A 504 19.01 -8.02 2.16
CA GLY A 504 19.08 -8.53 3.53
C GLY A 504 18.92 -7.49 4.63
N ASP A 505 19.25 -7.92 5.84
CA ASP A 505 19.17 -7.10 7.05
C ASP A 505 19.99 -5.80 6.95
N ALA A 506 19.61 -4.83 7.76
CA ALA A 506 20.29 -3.53 7.89
C ALA A 506 20.47 -2.80 6.54
N GLY A 507 19.50 -2.90 5.65
CA GLY A 507 19.51 -2.25 4.34
C GLY A 507 20.54 -2.83 3.37
N THR A 508 20.99 -4.08 3.59
CA THR A 508 21.97 -4.74 2.72
C THR A 508 21.42 -4.95 1.32
N ILE A 509 22.13 -4.46 0.31
CA ILE A 509 21.95 -4.81 -1.11
C ILE A 509 23.32 -5.21 -1.67
N LEU A 510 23.38 -6.38 -2.26
CA LEU A 510 24.57 -6.91 -2.93
C LEU A 510 24.27 -7.13 -4.41
N ARG A 511 25.19 -6.75 -5.27
CA ARG A 511 25.07 -6.93 -6.73
C ARG A 511 26.24 -7.78 -7.27
N THR A 512 25.95 -8.70 -8.18
CA THR A 512 26.93 -9.40 -9.02
C THR A 512 26.69 -9.10 -10.48
N THR A 513 27.77 -9.07 -11.28
CA THR A 513 27.76 -8.95 -12.74
C THR A 513 28.63 -10.03 -13.40
N ASN A 514 29.02 -11.05 -12.63
CA ASN A 514 29.87 -12.15 -13.07
C ASN A 514 29.37 -13.52 -12.57
N GLY A 515 28.04 -13.68 -12.54
CA GLY A 515 27.40 -14.93 -12.21
C GLY A 515 27.58 -15.35 -10.75
N GLY A 516 27.68 -14.38 -9.82
CA GLY A 516 27.83 -14.67 -8.39
C GLY A 516 29.25 -15.00 -7.93
N ASN A 517 30.25 -14.87 -8.79
CA ASN A 517 31.66 -15.10 -8.41
C ASN A 517 32.15 -14.01 -7.44
N ASN A 518 31.69 -12.77 -7.62
CA ASN A 518 31.94 -11.64 -6.72
C ASN A 518 30.62 -10.90 -6.46
N TRP A 519 30.44 -10.43 -5.24
CA TRP A 519 29.31 -9.63 -4.81
C TRP A 519 29.80 -8.28 -4.27
N ALA A 520 29.25 -7.19 -4.73
CA ALA A 520 29.59 -5.83 -4.33
C ALA A 520 28.38 -5.19 -3.62
N GLY A 521 28.64 -4.52 -2.48
CA GLY A 521 27.62 -3.78 -1.75
C GLY A 521 27.15 -2.55 -2.52
N GLN A 522 25.83 -2.30 -2.53
CA GLN A 522 25.20 -1.09 -3.03
C GLN A 522 24.60 -0.29 -1.88
N LEU A 523 24.50 1.04 -2.04
CA LEU A 523 23.90 1.92 -1.04
C LEU A 523 22.38 1.92 -1.19
N SER A 524 21.69 1.38 -0.18
CA SER A 524 20.21 1.40 -0.14
C SER A 524 19.62 2.72 0.37
N GLY A 525 20.39 3.51 1.11
CA GLY A 525 19.91 4.71 1.80
C GLY A 525 19.04 4.44 3.03
N VAL A 526 18.82 3.17 3.41
CA VAL A 526 17.99 2.76 4.56
C VAL A 526 18.74 1.82 5.49
N SER A 527 18.28 1.73 6.74
CA SER A 527 18.79 0.78 7.75
C SER A 527 17.80 -0.33 8.08
N PHE A 528 16.66 -0.37 7.41
CA PHE A 528 15.61 -1.38 7.61
C PHE A 528 15.99 -2.70 6.92
N GLY A 529 15.44 -3.83 7.42
CA GLY A 529 15.59 -5.12 6.76
C GLY A 529 14.88 -5.13 5.41
N LEU A 530 15.58 -5.56 4.36
CA LEU A 530 15.08 -5.73 3.00
C LEU A 530 14.81 -7.22 2.79
N LEU A 531 13.57 -7.56 2.41
CA LEU A 531 13.04 -8.94 2.47
C LEU A 531 12.78 -9.55 1.10
N GLY A 532 12.45 -8.75 0.10
CA GLY A 532 12.17 -9.21 -1.26
C GLY A 532 12.81 -8.31 -2.30
N VAL A 533 13.23 -8.89 -3.43
CA VAL A 533 13.81 -8.19 -4.58
C VAL A 533 13.26 -8.75 -5.88
N PHE A 534 12.87 -7.86 -6.79
CA PHE A 534 12.41 -8.22 -8.13
C PHE A 534 12.96 -7.25 -9.17
N PHE A 535 13.35 -7.77 -10.33
CA PHE A 535 13.76 -6.97 -11.47
C PHE A 535 12.91 -7.32 -12.69
N THR A 536 12.39 -6.30 -13.36
CA THR A 536 11.68 -6.46 -14.64
C THR A 536 12.62 -6.52 -15.83
N ASP A 537 13.78 -5.89 -15.70
CA ASP A 537 14.88 -5.91 -16.69
C ASP A 537 16.23 -5.55 -16.01
N ALA A 538 17.30 -5.39 -16.81
CA ALA A 538 18.64 -5.10 -16.30
C ALA A 538 18.76 -3.78 -15.53
N ASN A 539 17.85 -2.84 -15.74
CA ASN A 539 17.87 -1.49 -15.17
C ASN A 539 16.82 -1.26 -14.09
N HIS A 540 15.63 -1.86 -14.26
CA HIS A 540 14.47 -1.58 -13.39
C HIS A 540 14.29 -2.68 -12.35
N GLY A 541 14.40 -2.32 -11.09
CA GLY A 541 14.25 -3.23 -9.97
C GLY A 541 13.56 -2.58 -8.78
N THR A 542 12.83 -3.39 -8.03
CA THR A 542 12.13 -3.01 -6.80
C THR A 542 12.60 -3.90 -5.65
N VAL A 543 12.87 -3.28 -4.51
CA VAL A 543 13.19 -3.94 -3.24
C VAL A 543 12.17 -3.52 -2.20
N VAL A 544 11.67 -4.50 -1.45
CA VAL A 544 10.69 -4.28 -0.38
C VAL A 544 11.20 -4.80 0.95
N GLY A 545 10.65 -4.25 2.06
CA GLY A 545 11.15 -4.63 3.37
C GLY A 545 10.29 -4.17 4.54
N THR A 546 10.91 -4.24 5.72
CA THR A 546 10.28 -3.85 6.99
C THR A 546 9.91 -2.37 7.00
N ASN A 547 8.92 -2.01 7.83
CA ASN A 547 8.44 -0.65 7.99
C ASN A 547 7.95 -0.01 6.68
N GLY A 548 7.31 -0.80 5.80
CA GLY A 548 6.76 -0.34 4.52
C GLY A 548 7.81 0.14 3.51
N THR A 549 9.05 -0.30 3.64
CA THR A 549 10.13 0.12 2.75
C THR A 549 9.87 -0.37 1.32
N ILE A 550 9.91 0.57 0.37
CA ILE A 550 9.96 0.31 -1.07
C ILE A 550 11.10 1.13 -1.65
N LEU A 551 12.04 0.49 -2.32
CA LEU A 551 13.14 1.12 -3.03
C LEU A 551 13.08 0.72 -4.50
N ASN A 552 13.22 1.68 -5.40
CA ASN A 552 13.27 1.44 -6.84
C ASN A 552 14.59 1.89 -7.44
N THR A 553 15.01 1.20 -8.47
CA THR A 553 16.15 1.57 -9.31
C THR A 553 15.74 1.60 -10.78
N THR A 554 16.32 2.51 -11.55
CA THR A 554 16.15 2.63 -13.01
C THR A 554 17.49 2.50 -13.74
N ASN A 555 18.57 2.17 -13.00
CA ASN A 555 19.92 2.07 -13.53
C ASN A 555 20.68 0.83 -13.03
N GLY A 556 19.94 -0.27 -12.79
CA GLY A 556 20.50 -1.55 -12.37
C GLY A 556 21.07 -1.55 -10.96
N GLY A 557 20.54 -0.66 -10.08
CA GLY A 557 20.95 -0.59 -8.68
C GLY A 557 22.18 0.29 -8.41
N VAL A 558 22.63 1.09 -9.39
CA VAL A 558 23.65 2.11 -9.11
C VAL A 558 23.10 3.12 -8.09
N ASP A 559 21.86 3.51 -8.27
CA ASP A 559 21.10 4.33 -7.31
C ASP A 559 19.80 3.63 -6.95
N TRP A 560 19.44 3.71 -5.64
CA TRP A 560 18.17 3.25 -5.10
C TRP A 560 17.42 4.43 -4.52
N VAL A 561 16.18 4.64 -4.98
CA VAL A 561 15.31 5.73 -4.58
C VAL A 561 14.19 5.16 -3.71
N SER A 562 14.01 5.74 -2.52
CA SER A 562 12.90 5.35 -1.64
C SER A 562 11.61 5.99 -2.12
N GLU A 563 10.56 5.19 -2.22
CA GLU A 563 9.20 5.69 -2.44
C GLU A 563 8.52 6.12 -1.14
N LEU A 564 7.46 6.93 -1.29
CA LEU A 564 6.58 7.23 -0.15
C LEU A 564 5.92 5.92 0.31
N ARG A 565 5.97 5.69 1.61
CA ARG A 565 5.47 4.44 2.21
C ARG A 565 3.95 4.39 2.13
N PRO A 566 3.37 3.44 1.40
CA PRO A 566 1.92 3.26 1.38
C PRO A 566 1.38 2.65 2.68
N ALA A 567 2.23 1.99 3.48
CA ALA A 567 1.89 1.31 4.71
C ALA A 567 3.06 1.31 5.71
N TYR A 568 2.77 1.11 7.02
CA TYR A 568 3.77 0.73 8.02
C TYR A 568 3.98 -0.79 8.10
N SER A 569 3.21 -1.57 7.36
CA SER A 569 3.31 -3.03 7.32
C SER A 569 4.69 -3.47 6.83
N THR A 570 5.17 -4.60 7.35
CA THR A 570 6.31 -5.29 6.74
C THR A 570 5.88 -5.81 5.38
N LEU A 571 6.58 -5.39 4.34
CA LEU A 571 6.41 -5.85 2.96
C LEU A 571 7.40 -6.99 2.73
N THR A 572 6.89 -8.16 2.32
CA THR A 572 7.65 -9.40 2.29
C THR A 572 8.16 -9.77 0.91
N HIS A 573 7.34 -9.57 -0.11
CA HIS A 573 7.69 -9.90 -1.49
C HIS A 573 7.04 -8.94 -2.49
N ALA A 574 7.72 -8.74 -3.64
CA ALA A 574 7.23 -7.97 -4.78
C ALA A 574 7.25 -8.84 -6.03
N TYR A 575 6.24 -8.72 -6.87
CA TYR A 575 6.13 -9.40 -8.15
C TYR A 575 5.61 -8.43 -9.21
N PHE A 576 6.21 -8.44 -10.40
CA PHE A 576 5.77 -7.62 -11.51
C PHE A 576 5.40 -8.51 -12.70
N VAL A 577 4.22 -8.29 -13.21
CA VAL A 577 3.74 -8.92 -14.46
C VAL A 577 4.40 -8.22 -15.65
N ASP A 578 4.54 -6.91 -15.58
CA ASP A 578 5.26 -6.04 -16.52
C ASP A 578 5.73 -4.76 -15.78
N PRO A 579 6.56 -3.89 -16.38
CA PRO A 579 7.10 -2.71 -15.70
C PRO A 579 6.07 -1.73 -15.12
N GLY A 580 4.83 -1.75 -15.61
CA GLY A 580 3.73 -0.88 -15.14
C GLY A 580 2.74 -1.58 -14.22
N ASN A 581 2.83 -2.91 -14.06
CA ASN A 581 1.87 -3.71 -13.30
C ASN A 581 2.61 -4.59 -12.28
N GLY A 582 2.69 -4.14 -11.06
CA GLY A 582 3.35 -4.82 -9.96
C GLY A 582 2.42 -5.09 -8.79
N PHE A 583 2.80 -6.03 -7.94
CA PHE A 583 2.12 -6.35 -6.70
C PHE A 583 3.12 -6.50 -5.57
N ILE A 584 2.72 -6.08 -4.38
CA ILE A 584 3.49 -6.25 -3.14
C ILE A 584 2.58 -6.89 -2.10
N VAL A 585 3.10 -7.87 -1.38
CA VAL A 585 2.39 -8.50 -0.27
C VAL A 585 3.13 -8.31 1.04
N GLY A 586 2.41 -8.51 2.17
CA GLY A 586 3.03 -8.31 3.47
C GLY A 586 2.17 -8.66 4.69
N SER A 587 2.61 -8.18 5.84
CA SER A 587 1.93 -8.36 7.12
C SER A 587 0.56 -7.69 7.14
N SER A 588 -0.29 -8.12 8.08
CA SER A 588 -1.67 -7.60 8.24
C SER A 588 -2.53 -7.74 6.99
N GLY A 589 -2.24 -8.75 6.16
CA GLY A 589 -2.96 -9.01 4.93
C GLY A 589 -2.68 -8.02 3.81
N THR A 590 -1.61 -7.23 3.89
CA THR A 590 -1.28 -6.21 2.88
C THR A 590 -1.15 -6.84 1.49
N ILE A 591 -1.94 -6.34 0.54
CA ILE A 591 -1.76 -6.53 -0.90
C ILE A 591 -1.87 -5.14 -1.53
N LEU A 592 -0.80 -4.71 -2.20
CA LEU A 592 -0.74 -3.47 -2.97
C LEU A 592 -0.59 -3.81 -4.45
N SER A 593 -1.19 -3.03 -5.33
CA SER A 593 -0.95 -3.08 -6.77
C SER A 593 -0.34 -1.78 -7.27
N LEU A 594 0.57 -1.88 -8.20
CA LEU A 594 1.04 -0.77 -9.02
C LEU A 594 0.16 -0.69 -10.27
N GLY A 595 -0.13 0.53 -10.72
CA GLY A 595 -1.12 0.79 -11.75
C GLY A 595 -2.51 0.94 -11.12
N ASP A 596 -3.36 1.72 -11.77
CA ASP A 596 -4.76 1.77 -11.41
C ASP A 596 -5.33 0.36 -11.64
N GLY A 597 -5.87 -0.27 -10.63
CA GLY A 597 -6.61 -1.53 -10.74
C GLY A 597 -7.81 -1.42 -11.69
N THR A 598 -7.94 -0.30 -12.34
CA THR A 598 -8.78 0.05 -13.47
C THR A 598 -7.97 -0.01 -14.77
N THR A 599 -7.50 -1.20 -15.17
CA THR A 599 -7.73 -1.43 -16.59
C THR A 599 -9.24 -1.43 -16.70
N SER A 600 -9.78 -0.40 -17.34
CA SER A 600 -11.09 -0.50 -17.93
C SER A 600 -11.21 -1.92 -18.50
N VAL A 601 -11.91 -2.80 -17.78
CA VAL A 601 -12.61 -3.85 -18.43
C VAL A 601 -13.42 -3.07 -19.46
N HIS A 602 -13.05 -3.14 -20.73
CA HIS A 602 -14.00 -2.91 -21.77
C HIS A 602 -15.10 -3.96 -21.51
N ASP A 603 -16.04 -3.57 -20.63
CA ASP A 603 -17.36 -4.13 -20.65
C ASP A 603 -17.88 -3.73 -22.05
N ASP A 604 -18.16 -4.71 -22.90
CA ASP A 604 -18.86 -4.55 -24.17
C ASP A 604 -20.30 -4.05 -23.93
N GLN A 605 -20.43 -2.89 -23.26
CA GLN A 605 -21.67 -2.15 -23.12
C GLN A 605 -21.40 -0.69 -23.52
N ALA A 606 -21.90 -0.34 -24.67
CA ALA A 606 -21.80 0.91 -25.40
C ALA A 606 -21.85 2.19 -24.55
N GLY A 607 -20.90 3.09 -24.82
CA GLY A 607 -21.11 4.54 -24.75
C GLY A 607 -20.18 5.35 -23.82
N ASN A 608 -18.93 5.54 -24.22
CA ASN A 608 -18.16 6.81 -24.25
C ASN A 608 -16.70 6.49 -24.66
N ASP A 609 -16.48 6.24 -25.96
CA ASP A 609 -15.13 6.18 -26.54
C ASP A 609 -14.56 7.60 -26.67
N SER A 610 -13.63 7.97 -25.80
CA SER A 610 -12.64 8.93 -26.22
C SER A 610 -11.61 8.18 -27.07
N ALA A 611 -11.63 8.41 -28.38
CA ALA A 611 -10.66 7.87 -29.31
C ALA A 611 -9.22 8.16 -28.84
N PRO A 612 -8.25 7.24 -29.06
CA PRO A 612 -6.84 7.49 -28.76
C PRO A 612 -6.40 8.81 -29.39
N THR A 613 -5.60 9.61 -28.66
CA THR A 613 -5.14 10.92 -29.13
C THR A 613 -3.81 10.85 -29.89
N GLN A 614 -3.15 9.68 -29.93
CA GLN A 614 -1.84 9.48 -30.54
C GLN A 614 -1.71 8.08 -31.17
N PHE A 615 -0.85 7.98 -32.20
CA PHE A 615 -0.38 6.69 -32.69
C PHE A 615 0.64 6.10 -31.69
N VAL A 616 0.38 4.89 -31.22
CA VAL A 616 1.29 4.15 -30.32
C VAL A 616 1.46 2.72 -30.83
N LEU A 617 2.66 2.18 -30.79
CA LEU A 617 2.93 0.73 -30.82
C LEU A 617 3.48 0.35 -29.46
N GLU A 618 2.83 -0.57 -28.79
CA GLU A 618 3.29 -1.12 -27.51
C GLU A 618 4.32 -2.23 -27.74
N GLN A 619 5.14 -2.53 -26.72
CA GLN A 619 6.02 -3.69 -26.74
C GLN A 619 5.16 -4.95 -26.81
N ASN A 620 5.55 -5.90 -27.68
CA ASN A 620 4.86 -7.17 -27.76
C ASN A 620 4.95 -7.96 -26.45
N TYR A 621 3.89 -8.69 -26.13
CA TYR A 621 3.86 -9.52 -24.93
C TYR A 621 3.33 -10.93 -25.26
N PRO A 622 4.00 -11.98 -24.72
CA PRO A 622 5.27 -11.95 -24.02
C PRO A 622 6.47 -11.54 -24.90
N ASN A 623 7.55 -11.03 -24.30
CA ASN A 623 8.82 -10.76 -24.97
C ASN A 623 9.97 -10.89 -23.94
N PRO A 624 10.85 -11.93 -24.00
CA PRO A 624 10.89 -12.98 -25.05
C PRO A 624 9.63 -13.86 -25.09
N PHE A 625 9.36 -14.47 -26.25
CA PHE A 625 8.15 -15.28 -26.48
C PHE A 625 8.47 -16.65 -27.11
N ASN A 626 7.55 -17.61 -26.93
CA ASN A 626 7.64 -18.98 -27.47
C ASN A 626 6.26 -19.61 -27.63
N PRO A 627 5.79 -19.97 -28.81
CA PRO A 627 6.17 -19.45 -30.12
C PRO A 627 5.31 -18.24 -30.54
N ALA A 628 4.38 -17.80 -29.70
CA ALA A 628 3.40 -16.77 -30.04
C ALA A 628 3.54 -15.53 -29.13
N THR A 629 3.25 -14.37 -29.70
CA THR A 629 3.19 -13.08 -28.99
C THR A 629 2.10 -12.20 -29.57
N THR A 630 1.70 -11.18 -28.81
CA THR A 630 0.65 -10.23 -29.20
C THR A 630 1.23 -8.82 -29.28
N PHE A 631 0.87 -8.09 -30.32
CA PHE A 631 1.15 -6.66 -30.48
C PHE A 631 -0.12 -5.87 -30.23
N ARG A 632 -0.02 -4.80 -29.47
CA ARG A 632 -1.07 -3.80 -29.26
C ARG A 632 -0.64 -2.46 -29.82
N PHE A 633 -1.56 -1.75 -30.47
CA PHE A 633 -1.33 -0.41 -30.96
C PHE A 633 -2.61 0.42 -30.98
N SER A 634 -2.46 1.75 -30.99
CA SER A 634 -3.57 2.68 -31.00
C SER A 634 -3.49 3.64 -32.18
N LEU A 635 -4.67 3.98 -32.74
CA LEU A 635 -4.84 4.90 -33.86
C LEU A 635 -5.76 6.07 -33.42
N PRO A 636 -5.31 7.33 -33.50
CA PRO A 636 -6.15 8.48 -33.13
C PRO A 636 -7.26 8.76 -34.16
N GLU A 637 -7.07 8.33 -35.38
CA GLU A 637 -8.00 8.45 -36.50
C GLU A 637 -7.90 7.23 -37.42
N ARG A 638 -8.86 7.08 -38.34
CA ARG A 638 -8.80 6.01 -39.35
C ARG A 638 -7.58 6.23 -40.25
N ALA A 639 -6.73 5.21 -40.36
CA ALA A 639 -5.46 5.28 -41.09
C ALA A 639 -5.14 3.98 -41.80
N ASP A 640 -4.38 4.07 -42.90
CA ASP A 640 -3.74 2.90 -43.52
C ASP A 640 -2.55 2.44 -42.64
N VAL A 641 -2.59 1.20 -42.20
CA VAL A 641 -1.64 0.64 -41.21
C VAL A 641 -0.90 -0.54 -41.80
N GLU A 642 0.44 -0.51 -41.69
CA GLU A 642 1.28 -1.68 -41.89
C GLU A 642 1.97 -2.05 -40.57
N LEU A 643 1.69 -3.25 -40.03
CA LEU A 643 2.46 -3.88 -38.97
C LEU A 643 3.25 -5.05 -39.57
N ALA A 644 4.58 -4.96 -39.62
CA ALA A 644 5.43 -5.92 -40.27
C ALA A 644 6.62 -6.34 -39.39
N ILE A 645 7.04 -7.61 -39.50
CA ILE A 645 8.17 -8.19 -38.79
C ILE A 645 9.36 -8.32 -39.72
N TYR A 646 10.53 -7.93 -39.24
CA TYR A 646 11.81 -7.97 -39.97
C TYR A 646 12.84 -8.77 -39.18
N ASP A 647 13.75 -9.44 -39.91
CA ASP A 647 14.91 -10.08 -39.32
C ASP A 647 16.06 -9.08 -39.00
N LEU A 648 17.17 -9.57 -38.44
CA LEU A 648 18.38 -8.75 -38.13
C LEU A 648 19.02 -8.08 -39.36
N ASN A 649 18.79 -8.60 -40.56
CA ASN A 649 19.30 -8.04 -41.81
C ASN A 649 18.34 -7.01 -42.43
N GLY A 650 17.19 -6.74 -41.76
CA GLY A 650 16.15 -5.87 -42.27
C GLY A 650 15.30 -6.49 -43.37
N GLN A 651 15.37 -7.83 -43.57
CA GLN A 651 14.50 -8.51 -44.50
C GLN A 651 13.12 -8.74 -43.91
N LEU A 652 12.09 -8.50 -44.70
CA LEU A 652 10.70 -8.72 -44.29
C LEU A 652 10.46 -10.23 -44.05
N VAL A 653 10.03 -10.56 -42.82
CA VAL A 653 9.63 -11.91 -42.43
C VAL A 653 8.17 -12.14 -42.73
N ILE A 654 7.28 -11.23 -42.22
CA ILE A 654 5.83 -11.32 -42.39
C ILE A 654 5.19 -9.93 -42.20
N ARG A 655 4.05 -9.69 -42.89
CA ARG A 655 3.14 -8.60 -42.57
C ARG A 655 1.99 -9.15 -41.76
N LEU A 656 1.77 -8.59 -40.58
CA LEU A 656 0.70 -8.97 -39.67
C LEU A 656 -0.58 -8.18 -39.95
N VAL A 657 -0.41 -6.91 -40.34
CA VAL A 657 -1.49 -5.99 -40.76
C VAL A 657 -1.02 -5.25 -42.00
N ASN A 658 -1.89 -5.02 -42.98
CA ASN A 658 -1.64 -4.18 -44.16
C ASN A 658 -2.98 -3.76 -44.76
N GLU A 659 -3.76 -2.96 -44.01
CA GLU A 659 -5.09 -2.50 -44.38
C GLU A 659 -5.50 -1.24 -43.62
N PRO A 660 -6.51 -0.48 -44.09
CA PRO A 660 -7.07 0.64 -43.35
C PRO A 660 -7.84 0.17 -42.13
N LEU A 661 -7.46 0.66 -40.95
CA LEU A 661 -8.12 0.37 -39.68
C LEU A 661 -8.84 1.64 -39.14
N PRO A 662 -9.96 1.49 -38.42
CA PRO A 662 -10.64 2.61 -37.77
C PRO A 662 -9.78 3.21 -36.62
N ALA A 663 -10.14 4.42 -36.16
CA ALA A 663 -9.64 4.94 -34.91
C ALA A 663 -9.95 3.97 -33.76
N GLY A 664 -9.04 3.83 -32.81
CA GLY A 664 -9.23 2.93 -31.66
C GLY A 664 -7.98 2.14 -31.28
N PHE A 665 -8.16 1.19 -30.39
CA PHE A 665 -7.12 0.24 -29.98
C PHE A 665 -7.23 -1.03 -30.80
N HIS A 666 -6.07 -1.59 -31.20
CA HIS A 666 -5.98 -2.78 -32.03
C HIS A 666 -5.03 -3.79 -31.41
N GLU A 667 -5.34 -5.07 -31.56
CA GLU A 667 -4.54 -6.19 -31.08
C GLU A 667 -4.31 -7.20 -32.20
N VAL A 668 -3.05 -7.65 -32.37
CA VAL A 668 -2.68 -8.59 -33.42
C VAL A 668 -1.75 -9.66 -32.85
N ARG A 669 -2.14 -10.91 -32.94
CA ARG A 669 -1.34 -12.05 -32.51
C ARG A 669 -0.41 -12.53 -33.63
N TRP A 670 0.84 -12.77 -33.29
CA TRP A 670 1.84 -13.38 -34.17
C TRP A 670 2.29 -14.73 -33.63
N ASP A 671 2.18 -15.76 -34.47
CA ASP A 671 2.71 -17.11 -34.23
C ASP A 671 3.95 -17.34 -35.10
N ALA A 672 5.10 -17.55 -34.45
CA ALA A 672 6.41 -17.68 -35.07
C ALA A 672 6.90 -19.15 -35.15
N HIS A 673 5.99 -20.15 -35.14
CA HIS A 673 6.32 -21.57 -35.04
C HIS A 673 7.40 -22.05 -36.05
N GLY A 674 7.45 -21.49 -37.24
CA GLY A 674 8.38 -21.87 -38.30
C GLY A 674 9.75 -21.16 -38.26
N LEU A 675 9.96 -20.18 -37.38
CA LEU A 675 11.12 -19.31 -37.37
C LEU A 675 12.19 -19.80 -36.36
N ALA A 676 13.43 -19.40 -36.56
CA ALA A 676 14.56 -19.71 -35.67
C ALA A 676 14.51 -18.81 -34.43
N SER A 677 14.97 -19.31 -33.25
CA SER A 677 15.19 -18.46 -32.08
C SER A 677 16.15 -17.32 -32.46
N GLY A 678 15.81 -16.10 -32.02
CA GLY A 678 16.60 -14.93 -32.36
C GLY A 678 15.86 -13.60 -32.15
N VAL A 679 16.52 -12.52 -32.51
CA VAL A 679 15.97 -11.16 -32.44
C VAL A 679 15.32 -10.80 -33.77
N TYR A 680 14.12 -10.26 -33.68
CA TYR A 680 13.36 -9.71 -34.82
C TYR A 680 12.97 -8.26 -34.48
N PHE A 681 12.45 -7.52 -35.47
CA PHE A 681 11.96 -6.16 -35.30
C PHE A 681 10.52 -6.05 -35.81
N ALA A 682 9.61 -5.65 -34.94
CA ALA A 682 8.24 -5.30 -35.31
C ALA A 682 8.18 -3.82 -35.62
N ARG A 683 7.69 -3.46 -36.80
CA ARG A 683 7.51 -2.08 -37.24
C ARG A 683 6.07 -1.80 -37.58
N LEU A 684 5.49 -0.81 -36.88
CA LEU A 684 4.20 -0.21 -37.21
C LEU A 684 4.47 1.05 -38.03
N SER A 685 3.84 1.16 -39.19
CA SER A 685 3.91 2.33 -40.07
C SER A 685 2.49 2.77 -40.44
N SER A 686 2.25 4.07 -40.44
CA SER A 686 1.05 4.74 -40.93
C SER A 686 1.45 6.13 -41.45
N GLU A 687 0.54 6.88 -42.06
CA GLU A 687 0.85 8.20 -42.61
C GLU A 687 1.53 9.11 -41.57
N GLY A 688 2.82 9.43 -41.81
CA GLY A 688 3.62 10.30 -40.94
C GLY A 688 4.12 9.68 -39.62
N PHE A 689 3.77 8.43 -39.32
CA PHE A 689 4.19 7.72 -38.11
C PHE A 689 4.92 6.42 -38.42
N THR A 690 6.02 6.18 -37.74
CA THR A 690 6.73 4.89 -37.76
C THR A 690 7.33 4.60 -36.39
N ARG A 691 7.04 3.42 -35.85
CA ARG A 691 7.61 2.94 -34.59
C ARG A 691 8.12 1.53 -34.77
N THR A 692 9.27 1.21 -34.15
CA THR A 692 9.88 -0.11 -34.23
C THR A 692 10.22 -0.61 -32.83
N HIS A 693 9.87 -1.86 -32.54
CA HIS A 693 10.24 -2.56 -31.31
C HIS A 693 11.07 -3.82 -31.61
N ARG A 694 11.98 -4.11 -30.71
CA ARG A 694 12.75 -5.37 -30.73
C ARG A 694 11.90 -6.49 -30.13
N VAL A 695 11.87 -7.63 -30.81
CA VAL A 695 11.09 -8.82 -30.46
C VAL A 695 12.03 -10.01 -30.36
N THR A 696 11.99 -10.76 -29.28
CA THR A 696 12.91 -11.89 -29.07
C THR A 696 12.13 -13.20 -29.01
N LEU A 697 12.38 -14.08 -29.99
CA LEU A 697 11.84 -15.43 -30.05
C LEU A 697 12.82 -16.41 -29.37
N LEU A 698 12.33 -17.14 -28.40
CA LEU A 698 13.03 -18.27 -27.76
C LEU A 698 12.29 -19.56 -28.11
N LYS A 699 13.03 -20.61 -28.46
CA LYS A 699 12.49 -21.98 -28.66
C LYS A 699 13.10 -22.94 -27.67
#